data_9fa52853545d8b2119658213de8635c3
#
_entry.id   9fa52853545d8b2119658213de8635c3
#
_cell.length_a   1.000
_cell.length_b   1.000
_cell.length_c   1.000
_cell.angle_alpha   90.00
_cell.angle_beta   90.00
_cell.angle_gamma   90.00
#
_symmetry.space_group_name_H-M   'P 1'
#
loop_
_entity.id
_entity.type
_entity.pdbx_description
1 polymer ?
#
loop_
_entity_poly.entity_id
_entity_poly.type
_entity_poly.pdbx_seq_one_letter_code
_entity_poly.pdbx_strand_id
1 'polypeptide(L)'
;VGSEMCIRDRYVCEVELSEGKNWVDKDSRRFGFRWFEASGIGEDAVFRLNGKRIMLRSAISWSFWPVNGIFPSEELAERQIRIAKELGLNMLNFHRFIGNTDVMNYADELGLLYFEEPGGFRLDVRQPFMNAVLHEKVIRMVKRDRSHPCLVIYNMMNESGNAAPEKLELEIQAMKDMRVLDPSRLILRTSAWAKGDDIEDQAKIHIRPYDEKVYWSGWYDYHRAGGPAVWNEGLYKGPDDYYNDTKNKREIVFFGEEGALSSPPRLEKNKEDLEKYNYKGWDGREFLRWYDEFNKFLDAKQLRTVYPTVDDLCVAMGTVSYEHQGRKIESARMNNLTDAYVVNGWESELTENYSGIVDCFRYPKSEPAIIARYNQPLYVAVKTRQQVAVAGGKVTVDFYLINEKNVRGNHQLKISVTDYQGKVMEVGTYETEAAGGEVYGQLLVKDVKIPVPTAGGLCRIEAKLCKENSVVTTGYDDILSVNLASNMLDGKGAVWEDGSALQNFLKGKTKEAVAAYEDNLGKLDWIMVARPPRKDQLTMVPMEALRSADGKPGLDVVYYEDMEFQKEVYHEVAKVVNLSAIEGATPSPFVYMLDGYGIKWSGKVLPSVSGEYTIIPQSNDRSMIEVFVNGKKIYEITRKKEHLGDGKVYLEGGKSADIEIRFRHPRSNARCRLDWAVPNDKMPDAQRLMERAVNDGTKIFIIQSADEWSEFIAANSKVVFKDKFFVGTNWLGGVMFNKPHDIFKELPVGNALNWPYQALIHTGVERMGLVMEGEELLVGAYHTYPMAIGTAMGIVPMGKGSVLFSTLDIYGNIINDSAAGLVAKKLIFNMIDFN
;
A
#
# COMPACT_ATOMS: atom_id res chain seq x y z
N VAL A 1 -1.58 21.38 -18.77
CA VAL A 1 -1.94 22.32 -19.81
C VAL A 1 -0.85 22.42 -20.89
N GLY A 2 0.43 22.19 -20.62
CA GLY A 2 1.51 22.28 -21.63
C GLY A 2 1.63 21.08 -22.58
N SER A 3 1.17 19.90 -22.19
CA SER A 3 1.14 18.68 -23.04
C SER A 3 -0.09 18.63 -23.98
N GLU A 4 -1.13 19.40 -23.67
CA GLU A 4 -2.39 19.36 -24.41
C GLU A 4 -2.30 19.94 -25.83
N MET A 5 -1.39 20.89 -26.07
CA MET A 5 -1.25 21.52 -27.38
C MET A 5 -0.61 20.61 -28.44
N CYS A 6 0.11 19.56 -28.03
CA CYS A 6 0.90 18.77 -28.97
C CYS A 6 0.17 17.58 -29.59
N ILE A 7 -1.02 17.21 -29.10
CA ILE A 7 -1.76 16.03 -29.57
C ILE A 7 -3.06 16.43 -30.31
N ARG A 8 -3.44 17.71 -30.29
CA ARG A 8 -4.74 18.17 -30.84
C ARG A 8 -4.77 18.41 -32.34
N ASP A 9 -3.61 18.54 -33.01
CA ASP A 9 -3.57 18.76 -34.43
C ASP A 9 -3.82 17.43 -35.18
N ARG A 10 -5.06 17.26 -35.60
CA ARG A 10 -5.49 16.09 -36.35
C ARG A 10 -5.78 16.49 -37.78
N TYR A 11 -5.40 15.59 -38.67
CA TYR A 11 -5.65 15.69 -40.10
C TYR A 11 -6.52 14.52 -40.55
N VAL A 12 -7.29 14.71 -41.59
CA VAL A 12 -8.06 13.65 -42.21
C VAL A 12 -7.53 13.47 -43.65
N CYS A 13 -7.09 12.26 -43.92
CA CYS A 13 -6.78 11.85 -45.29
C CYS A 13 -8.05 11.22 -45.89
N GLU A 14 -8.58 11.78 -46.92
CA GLU A 14 -9.74 11.25 -47.62
C GLU A 14 -9.27 10.69 -48.97
N VAL A 15 -9.68 9.49 -49.27
CA VAL A 15 -9.42 8.82 -50.55
C VAL A 15 -10.76 8.51 -51.20
N GLU A 16 -10.97 9.08 -52.40
CA GLU A 16 -12.17 8.85 -53.16
C GLU A 16 -11.85 7.94 -54.35
N LEU A 17 -12.66 6.92 -54.53
CA LEU A 17 -12.62 6.05 -55.70
C LEU A 17 -13.70 6.46 -56.68
N SER A 18 -13.31 6.76 -57.93
CA SER A 18 -14.27 7.09 -58.98
C SER A 18 -14.01 6.33 -60.26
N GLU A 19 -15.04 5.96 -60.93
CA GLU A 19 -15.00 5.38 -62.27
C GLU A 19 -15.42 6.44 -63.29
N GLY A 20 -14.43 7.06 -63.94
CA GLY A 20 -14.64 8.22 -64.82
C GLY A 20 -15.12 9.44 -63.98
N LYS A 21 -16.36 9.87 -64.24
CA LYS A 21 -17.02 10.96 -63.47
C LYS A 21 -17.92 10.44 -62.32
N ASN A 22 -18.11 9.15 -62.23
CA ASN A 22 -19.00 8.57 -61.21
C ASN A 22 -18.22 8.23 -59.94
N TRP A 23 -18.67 8.78 -58.79
CA TRP A 23 -18.18 8.43 -57.50
C TRP A 23 -18.57 6.96 -57.18
N VAL A 24 -17.62 6.18 -56.67
CA VAL A 24 -17.82 4.76 -56.35
C VAL A 24 -17.75 4.53 -54.86
N ASP A 25 -16.69 5.03 -54.19
CA ASP A 25 -16.46 4.78 -52.78
C ASP A 25 -15.53 5.84 -52.19
N LYS A 26 -15.52 5.94 -50.85
CA LYS A 26 -14.67 6.86 -50.09
C LYS A 26 -14.20 6.19 -48.81
N ASP A 27 -12.92 6.27 -48.57
CA ASP A 27 -12.33 5.95 -47.23
C ASP A 27 -11.70 7.19 -46.65
N SER A 28 -11.74 7.31 -45.32
CA SER A 28 -11.12 8.40 -44.59
C SER A 28 -10.33 7.89 -43.39
N ARG A 29 -9.14 8.44 -43.22
CA ARG A 29 -8.25 8.11 -42.11
C ARG A 29 -7.83 9.36 -41.36
N ARG A 30 -7.98 9.34 -40.03
CA ARG A 30 -7.44 10.37 -39.15
C ARG A 30 -5.99 10.06 -38.82
N PHE A 31 -5.15 11.08 -38.71
CA PHE A 31 -3.76 10.96 -38.30
C PHE A 31 -3.30 12.28 -37.68
N GLY A 32 -2.12 12.25 -37.01
CA GLY A 32 -1.49 13.46 -36.45
C GLY A 32 0.03 13.38 -36.50
N PHE A 33 0.68 14.54 -36.47
CA PHE A 33 2.11 14.63 -36.44
C PHE A 33 2.57 14.76 -34.98
N ARG A 34 3.47 13.87 -34.56
CA ARG A 34 4.15 13.94 -33.25
C ARG A 34 5.48 13.20 -33.29
N TRP A 35 6.39 13.59 -32.42
CA TRP A 35 7.63 12.87 -32.10
C TRP A 35 7.57 12.40 -30.66
N PHE A 36 7.84 11.13 -30.44
CA PHE A 36 8.01 10.58 -29.11
C PHE A 36 9.27 9.72 -29.11
N GLU A 37 10.21 10.03 -28.22
CA GLU A 37 11.50 9.37 -28.20
C GLU A 37 12.03 9.21 -26.77
N ALA A 38 12.89 8.20 -26.56
CA ALA A 38 13.78 8.08 -25.41
C ALA A 38 15.16 8.62 -25.85
N SER A 39 15.51 9.82 -25.38
CA SER A 39 16.75 10.52 -25.73
C SER A 39 17.76 10.46 -24.60
N GLY A 40 19.06 10.69 -24.90
CA GLY A 40 20.12 10.75 -23.92
C GLY A 40 20.50 9.44 -23.26
N ILE A 41 20.11 8.33 -23.89
CA ILE A 41 20.41 7.01 -23.34
C ILE A 41 21.92 6.74 -23.41
N GLY A 42 22.47 6.24 -22.28
CA GLY A 42 23.91 6.15 -22.06
C GLY A 42 24.48 7.34 -21.30
N GLU A 43 23.73 8.43 -21.16
CA GLU A 43 24.15 9.66 -20.49
C GLU A 43 23.07 10.14 -19.50
N ASP A 44 22.13 10.96 -19.95
CA ASP A 44 20.98 11.50 -19.18
C ASP A 44 19.68 11.17 -19.92
N ALA A 45 19.19 9.95 -19.70
CA ALA A 45 18.05 9.40 -20.43
C ALA A 45 16.74 10.03 -19.95
N VAL A 46 15.92 10.49 -20.91
CA VAL A 46 14.59 11.05 -20.67
C VAL A 46 13.63 10.77 -21.83
N PHE A 47 12.34 10.74 -21.54
CA PHE A 47 11.33 10.81 -22.60
C PHE A 47 11.16 12.23 -23.14
N ARG A 48 10.95 12.34 -24.43
CA ARG A 48 10.59 13.61 -25.10
C ARG A 48 9.34 13.45 -25.95
N LEU A 49 8.44 14.40 -25.83
CA LEU A 49 7.30 14.58 -26.73
C LEU A 49 7.47 15.92 -27.46
N ASN A 50 7.57 15.86 -28.77
CA ASN A 50 7.83 17.02 -29.62
C ASN A 50 9.02 17.87 -29.13
N GLY A 51 10.11 17.19 -28.81
CA GLY A 51 11.38 17.77 -28.33
C GLY A 51 11.40 18.27 -26.87
N LYS A 52 10.26 18.27 -26.18
CA LYS A 52 10.19 18.65 -24.75
C LYS A 52 10.22 17.42 -23.86
N ARG A 53 10.98 17.48 -22.75
CA ARG A 53 10.92 16.44 -21.74
C ARG A 53 9.48 16.24 -21.28
N ILE A 54 9.07 14.99 -21.12
CA ILE A 54 7.81 14.59 -20.54
C ILE A 54 8.04 13.50 -19.50
N MET A 55 7.36 13.60 -18.37
CA MET A 55 7.23 12.52 -17.41
C MET A 55 5.89 11.85 -17.65
N LEU A 56 5.88 10.52 -17.85
CA LEU A 56 4.67 9.76 -18.06
C LEU A 56 4.00 9.42 -16.73
N ARG A 57 2.74 9.78 -16.63
CA ARG A 57 1.86 9.51 -15.49
C ARG A 57 0.74 8.61 -15.98
N SER A 58 0.81 7.33 -15.66
CA SER A 58 -0.04 6.31 -16.28
C SER A 58 -0.72 5.40 -15.27
N ALA A 59 -1.64 4.58 -15.77
CA ALA A 59 -2.22 3.44 -15.08
C ALA A 59 -2.45 2.30 -16.08
N ILE A 60 -2.34 1.04 -15.61
CA ILE A 60 -2.61 -0.13 -16.46
C ILE A 60 -4.11 -0.40 -16.52
N SER A 61 -4.63 -0.59 -17.73
CA SER A 61 -6.00 -0.99 -18.03
C SER A 61 -6.02 -2.37 -18.68
N TRP A 62 -6.78 -3.29 -18.12
CA TRP A 62 -7.01 -4.61 -18.72
C TRP A 62 -8.04 -4.56 -19.82
N SER A 63 -8.60 -3.39 -20.11
CA SER A 63 -9.67 -3.20 -21.09
C SER A 63 -10.90 -4.06 -20.84
N PHE A 64 -11.23 -4.29 -19.57
CA PHE A 64 -12.50 -4.86 -19.18
C PHE A 64 -13.60 -3.81 -19.26
N TRP A 65 -14.69 -4.16 -19.93
CA TRP A 65 -15.84 -3.29 -20.10
C TRP A 65 -17.08 -3.98 -19.59
N PRO A 66 -17.88 -3.35 -18.74
CA PRO A 66 -19.14 -3.93 -18.29
C PRO A 66 -20.09 -4.10 -19.47
N VAL A 67 -21.05 -5.00 -19.29
CA VAL A 67 -22.10 -5.32 -20.27
C VAL A 67 -21.58 -6.08 -21.51
N ASN A 68 -20.56 -5.57 -22.22
CA ASN A 68 -20.07 -6.19 -23.48
C ASN A 68 -18.75 -6.97 -23.30
N GLY A 69 -18.09 -6.86 -22.17
CA GLY A 69 -16.86 -7.56 -21.85
C GLY A 69 -15.61 -6.90 -22.43
N ILE A 70 -15.43 -6.88 -23.74
CA ILE A 70 -14.20 -6.40 -24.40
C ILE A 70 -14.39 -5.15 -25.27
N PHE A 71 -15.60 -4.67 -25.43
CA PHE A 71 -15.92 -3.47 -26.21
C PHE A 71 -16.65 -2.45 -25.35
N PRO A 72 -16.18 -1.20 -25.30
CA PRO A 72 -16.87 -0.13 -24.61
C PRO A 72 -18.10 0.34 -25.42
N SER A 73 -19.07 0.94 -24.72
CA SER A 73 -19.93 1.90 -25.37
C SER A 73 -19.16 3.19 -25.65
N GLU A 74 -19.65 4.03 -26.57
CA GLU A 74 -19.04 5.35 -26.85
C GLU A 74 -18.91 6.19 -25.56
N GLU A 75 -19.96 6.19 -24.73
CA GLU A 75 -19.98 6.88 -23.44
C GLU A 75 -18.85 6.44 -22.50
N LEU A 76 -18.61 5.12 -22.40
CA LEU A 76 -17.56 4.57 -21.53
C LEU A 76 -16.15 4.82 -22.10
N ALA A 77 -16.00 4.75 -23.43
CA ALA A 77 -14.73 5.04 -24.09
C ALA A 77 -14.31 6.50 -23.86
N GLU A 78 -15.26 7.46 -24.02
CA GLU A 78 -15.03 8.87 -23.74
C GLU A 78 -14.76 9.12 -22.25
N ARG A 79 -15.58 8.54 -21.35
CA ARG A 79 -15.43 8.65 -19.90
C ARG A 79 -14.04 8.22 -19.44
N GLN A 80 -13.51 7.11 -19.96
CA GLN A 80 -12.15 6.65 -19.62
C GLN A 80 -11.12 7.77 -19.82
N ILE A 81 -11.14 8.43 -20.97
CA ILE A 81 -10.16 9.47 -21.30
C ILE A 81 -10.37 10.72 -20.43
N ARG A 82 -11.62 11.14 -20.24
CA ARG A 82 -11.94 12.32 -19.41
C ARG A 82 -11.50 12.12 -17.97
N ILE A 83 -11.83 10.98 -17.39
CA ILE A 83 -11.48 10.67 -15.99
C ILE A 83 -9.97 10.52 -15.82
N ALA A 84 -9.26 9.89 -16.76
CA ALA A 84 -7.80 9.81 -16.69
C ALA A 84 -7.16 11.22 -16.64
N LYS A 85 -7.65 12.13 -17.44
CA LYS A 85 -7.19 13.53 -17.42
C LYS A 85 -7.60 14.28 -16.17
N GLU A 86 -8.79 14.04 -15.64
CA GLU A 86 -9.25 14.63 -14.37
C GLU A 86 -8.37 14.20 -13.20
N LEU A 87 -7.92 12.95 -13.17
CA LEU A 87 -6.96 12.43 -12.20
C LEU A 87 -5.51 12.93 -12.45
N GLY A 88 -5.29 13.71 -13.51
CA GLY A 88 -3.98 14.28 -13.87
C GLY A 88 -3.04 13.31 -14.58
N LEU A 89 -3.54 12.19 -15.07
CA LEU A 89 -2.76 11.26 -15.89
C LEU A 89 -2.57 11.85 -17.30
N ASN A 90 -1.48 11.47 -17.96
CA ASN A 90 -1.20 11.84 -19.36
C ASN A 90 -1.01 10.63 -20.27
N MET A 91 -1.08 9.41 -19.72
CA MET A 91 -1.02 8.16 -20.45
C MET A 91 -1.92 7.11 -19.79
N LEU A 92 -2.35 6.10 -20.53
CA LEU A 92 -2.84 4.81 -20.05
C LEU A 92 -2.16 3.69 -20.82
N ASN A 93 -2.08 2.51 -20.19
CA ASN A 93 -1.53 1.31 -20.83
C ASN A 93 -2.67 0.34 -21.13
N PHE A 94 -2.76 -0.13 -22.38
CA PHE A 94 -3.50 -1.36 -22.68
C PHE A 94 -2.64 -2.54 -22.24
N HIS A 95 -2.96 -3.07 -21.08
CA HIS A 95 -2.16 -4.09 -20.40
C HIS A 95 -2.64 -5.49 -20.79
N ARG A 96 -1.74 -6.28 -21.39
CA ARG A 96 -2.03 -7.65 -21.86
C ARG A 96 -3.24 -7.72 -22.83
N PHE A 97 -3.52 -6.61 -23.51
CA PHE A 97 -4.68 -6.45 -24.39
C PHE A 97 -4.40 -5.52 -25.56
N ILE A 98 -4.95 -5.85 -26.74
CA ILE A 98 -4.93 -4.95 -27.90
C ILE A 98 -5.99 -3.88 -27.71
N GLY A 99 -5.59 -2.61 -27.82
CA GLY A 99 -6.45 -1.47 -27.57
C GLY A 99 -7.71 -1.43 -28.42
N ASN A 100 -8.77 -0.81 -27.89
CA ASN A 100 -10.00 -0.53 -28.64
C ASN A 100 -9.81 0.73 -29.50
N THR A 101 -10.16 0.66 -30.75
CA THR A 101 -10.06 1.79 -31.69
C THR A 101 -10.88 3.00 -31.22
N ASP A 102 -12.08 2.78 -30.68
CA ASP A 102 -12.92 3.87 -30.18
C ASP A 102 -12.27 4.61 -29.02
N VAL A 103 -11.62 3.89 -28.09
CA VAL A 103 -10.85 4.47 -27.00
C VAL A 103 -9.69 5.31 -27.53
N MET A 104 -8.96 4.79 -28.54
CA MET A 104 -7.85 5.53 -29.15
C MET A 104 -8.35 6.77 -29.90
N ASN A 105 -9.51 6.70 -30.57
CA ASN A 105 -10.11 7.87 -31.19
C ASN A 105 -10.38 9.01 -30.18
N TYR A 106 -10.95 8.70 -29.03
CA TYR A 106 -11.14 9.69 -27.97
C TYR A 106 -9.82 10.13 -27.34
N ALA A 107 -8.83 9.25 -27.23
CA ALA A 107 -7.50 9.62 -26.75
C ALA A 107 -6.81 10.59 -27.70
N ASP A 108 -6.89 10.38 -29.01
CA ASP A 108 -6.42 11.32 -30.03
C ASP A 108 -7.16 12.65 -29.94
N GLU A 109 -8.45 12.62 -29.65
CA GLU A 109 -9.29 13.82 -29.58
C GLU A 109 -9.05 14.66 -28.33
N LEU A 110 -8.98 14.02 -27.18
CA LEU A 110 -8.90 14.66 -25.90
C LEU A 110 -7.45 14.82 -25.41
N GLY A 111 -6.48 14.20 -26.08
CA GLY A 111 -5.06 14.33 -25.80
C GLY A 111 -4.60 13.49 -24.59
N LEU A 112 -4.66 12.18 -24.71
CA LEU A 112 -4.09 11.21 -23.77
C LEU A 112 -3.17 10.24 -24.51
N LEU A 113 -1.98 9.98 -24.00
CA LEU A 113 -1.07 9.01 -24.61
C LEU A 113 -1.47 7.57 -24.28
N TYR A 114 -1.00 6.63 -25.14
CA TYR A 114 -1.20 5.21 -24.90
C TYR A 114 0.08 4.39 -25.13
N PHE A 115 0.17 3.34 -24.33
CA PHE A 115 1.08 2.22 -24.43
C PHE A 115 0.24 0.97 -24.78
N GLU A 116 0.67 0.12 -25.69
CA GLU A 116 -0.15 -0.99 -26.19
C GLU A 116 0.61 -2.30 -26.23
N GLU A 117 -0.09 -3.39 -25.86
CA GLU A 117 0.39 -4.77 -25.90
C GLU A 117 -0.47 -5.63 -26.82
N PRO A 118 0.10 -6.68 -27.49
CA PRO A 118 -0.66 -7.54 -28.38
C PRO A 118 -1.59 -8.53 -27.65
N GLY A 119 -1.60 -8.49 -26.32
CA GLY A 119 -2.31 -9.48 -25.51
C GLY A 119 -1.60 -10.82 -25.45
N GLY A 120 -1.21 -11.21 -24.28
CA GLY A 120 -0.47 -12.42 -23.99
C GLY A 120 0.48 -12.17 -22.82
N PHE A 121 0.55 -13.15 -21.94
CA PHE A 121 1.39 -13.09 -20.75
C PHE A 121 2.61 -14.01 -20.88
N ARG A 122 2.45 -15.10 -21.65
CA ARG A 122 3.51 -16.10 -21.85
C ARG A 122 3.46 -16.65 -23.27
N LEU A 123 4.63 -16.74 -23.88
CA LEU A 123 4.83 -17.44 -25.15
C LEU A 123 5.32 -18.87 -24.86
N ASP A 124 4.56 -19.89 -25.27
CA ASP A 124 5.00 -21.28 -25.18
C ASP A 124 5.58 -21.73 -26.53
N VAL A 125 6.88 -21.74 -26.65
CA VAL A 125 7.59 -22.15 -27.88
C VAL A 125 7.35 -23.60 -28.29
N ARG A 126 6.83 -24.44 -27.39
CA ARG A 126 6.40 -25.80 -27.70
C ARG A 126 5.11 -25.88 -28.51
N GLN A 127 4.42 -24.73 -28.67
CA GLN A 127 3.17 -24.57 -29.39
C GLN A 127 3.40 -23.70 -30.65
N PRO A 128 3.91 -24.27 -31.78
CA PRO A 128 4.30 -23.49 -32.95
C PRO A 128 3.17 -22.59 -33.52
N PHE A 129 1.92 -23.05 -33.47
CA PHE A 129 0.78 -22.24 -33.92
C PHE A 129 0.56 -21.00 -33.02
N MET A 130 0.87 -21.04 -31.71
CA MET A 130 0.77 -19.89 -30.82
C MET A 130 1.75 -18.78 -31.24
N ASN A 131 2.94 -19.16 -31.67
CA ASN A 131 3.94 -18.22 -32.19
C ASN A 131 3.45 -17.52 -33.46
N ALA A 132 2.86 -18.28 -34.41
CA ALA A 132 2.29 -17.73 -35.62
C ALA A 132 1.10 -16.80 -35.32
N VAL A 133 0.24 -17.17 -34.36
CA VAL A 133 -0.88 -16.32 -33.92
C VAL A 133 -0.38 -15.03 -33.29
N LEU A 134 0.62 -15.10 -32.40
CA LEU A 134 1.19 -13.90 -31.77
C LEU A 134 1.78 -12.96 -32.82
N HIS A 135 2.59 -13.48 -33.74
CA HIS A 135 3.19 -12.70 -34.80
C HIS A 135 2.11 -12.02 -35.66
N GLU A 136 1.09 -12.76 -36.07
CA GLU A 136 -0.02 -12.21 -36.88
C GLU A 136 -0.81 -11.12 -36.10
N LYS A 137 -1.06 -11.34 -34.80
CA LYS A 137 -1.68 -10.34 -33.91
C LYS A 137 -0.87 -9.05 -33.89
N VAL A 138 0.44 -9.14 -33.65
CA VAL A 138 1.36 -8.01 -33.61
C VAL A 138 1.34 -7.21 -34.91
N ILE A 139 1.44 -7.91 -36.07
CA ILE A 139 1.44 -7.27 -37.39
C ILE A 139 0.11 -6.57 -37.68
N ARG A 140 -1.02 -7.19 -37.34
CA ARG A 140 -2.34 -6.59 -37.49
C ARG A 140 -2.56 -5.41 -36.56
N MET A 141 -2.13 -5.51 -35.28
CA MET A 141 -2.17 -4.43 -34.31
C MET A 141 -1.46 -3.19 -34.86
N VAL A 142 -0.20 -3.33 -35.25
CA VAL A 142 0.59 -2.20 -35.79
C VAL A 142 -0.06 -1.61 -37.05
N LYS A 143 -0.52 -2.43 -37.99
CA LYS A 143 -1.18 -1.96 -39.20
C LYS A 143 -2.46 -1.17 -38.92
N ARG A 144 -3.23 -1.60 -37.91
CA ARG A 144 -4.46 -0.92 -37.50
C ARG A 144 -4.18 0.41 -36.84
N ASP A 145 -3.21 0.43 -35.86
CA ASP A 145 -3.11 1.47 -34.84
C ASP A 145 -1.99 2.51 -35.08
N ARG A 146 -1.08 2.28 -36.03
CA ARG A 146 0.03 3.19 -36.34
C ARG A 146 -0.39 4.60 -36.79
N SER A 147 -1.68 4.80 -37.15
CA SER A 147 -2.20 6.13 -37.49
C SER A 147 -2.62 6.96 -36.30
N HIS A 148 -2.76 6.34 -35.10
CA HIS A 148 -3.17 7.03 -33.87
C HIS A 148 -1.99 7.81 -33.28
N PRO A 149 -2.01 9.14 -33.20
CA PRO A 149 -0.94 9.92 -32.58
C PRO A 149 -0.85 9.71 -31.06
N CYS A 150 -1.92 9.30 -30.39
CA CYS A 150 -1.90 8.98 -28.96
C CYS A 150 -1.01 7.78 -28.63
N LEU A 151 -0.87 6.81 -29.52
CA LEU A 151 -0.08 5.61 -29.31
C LEU A 151 1.41 5.93 -29.47
N VAL A 152 2.21 5.71 -28.41
CA VAL A 152 3.63 6.10 -28.38
C VAL A 152 4.59 4.94 -28.15
N ILE A 153 4.14 3.86 -27.49
CA ILE A 153 4.96 2.69 -27.15
C ILE A 153 4.19 1.42 -27.51
N TYR A 154 4.86 0.50 -28.20
CA TYR A 154 4.46 -0.89 -28.30
C TYR A 154 5.28 -1.74 -27.34
N ASN A 155 4.66 -2.68 -26.66
CA ASN A 155 5.33 -3.67 -25.82
C ASN A 155 4.92 -5.08 -26.25
N MET A 156 5.90 -5.95 -26.45
CA MET A 156 5.62 -7.29 -26.95
C MET A 156 4.96 -8.19 -25.91
N MET A 157 5.43 -8.13 -24.67
CA MET A 157 5.04 -9.06 -23.60
C MET A 157 5.04 -8.37 -22.25
N ASN A 158 4.16 -8.78 -21.37
CA ASN A 158 4.23 -8.42 -19.95
C ASN A 158 5.03 -9.48 -19.19
N GLU A 159 5.97 -9.06 -18.34
CA GLU A 159 6.72 -9.90 -17.39
C GLU A 159 7.38 -11.13 -18.03
N SER A 160 7.90 -11.00 -19.22
CA SER A 160 8.46 -12.10 -19.99
C SER A 160 9.86 -12.51 -19.54
N GLY A 161 10.33 -12.23 -18.37
CA GLY A 161 11.58 -12.73 -17.72
C GLY A 161 12.72 -13.16 -18.67
N ASN A 162 13.63 -13.96 -18.19
CA ASN A 162 14.70 -14.58 -19.00
C ASN A 162 14.09 -15.58 -19.98
N ALA A 163 14.10 -15.24 -21.26
CA ALA A 163 13.54 -16.08 -22.31
C ALA A 163 14.54 -17.15 -22.73
N ALA A 164 14.05 -18.37 -23.02
CA ALA A 164 14.83 -19.33 -23.76
C ALA A 164 15.28 -18.74 -25.11
N PRO A 165 16.48 -19.10 -25.64
CA PRO A 165 17.00 -18.50 -26.86
C PRO A 165 16.01 -18.50 -28.03
N GLU A 166 15.28 -19.60 -28.24
CA GLU A 166 14.31 -19.74 -29.32
C GLU A 166 13.13 -18.76 -29.16
N LYS A 167 12.69 -18.51 -27.93
CA LYS A 167 11.66 -17.53 -27.63
C LYS A 167 12.15 -16.12 -27.89
N LEU A 168 13.38 -15.81 -27.47
CA LEU A 168 14.01 -14.52 -27.69
C LEU A 168 14.15 -14.19 -29.18
N GLU A 169 14.55 -15.15 -30.01
CA GLU A 169 14.64 -14.96 -31.47
C GLU A 169 13.29 -14.62 -32.10
N LEU A 170 12.22 -15.31 -31.69
CA LEU A 170 10.86 -15.04 -32.17
C LEU A 170 10.38 -13.63 -31.77
N GLU A 171 10.62 -13.23 -30.53
CA GLU A 171 10.25 -11.89 -30.05
C GLU A 171 11.04 -10.81 -30.81
N ILE A 172 12.34 -10.98 -31.00
CA ILE A 172 13.21 -10.05 -31.74
C ILE A 172 12.76 -9.95 -33.22
N GLN A 173 12.44 -11.08 -33.86
CA GLN A 173 11.96 -11.05 -35.25
C GLN A 173 10.64 -10.28 -35.35
N ALA A 174 9.70 -10.53 -34.46
CA ALA A 174 8.43 -9.79 -34.43
C ALA A 174 8.65 -8.28 -34.23
N MET A 175 9.58 -7.88 -33.34
CA MET A 175 9.93 -6.46 -33.12
C MET A 175 10.54 -5.83 -34.38
N LYS A 176 11.38 -6.56 -35.14
CA LYS A 176 11.91 -6.08 -36.41
C LYS A 176 10.81 -5.84 -37.45
N ASP A 177 9.86 -6.77 -37.52
CA ASP A 177 8.74 -6.64 -38.44
C ASP A 177 7.79 -5.51 -38.07
N MET A 178 7.54 -5.29 -36.75
CA MET A 178 6.84 -4.11 -36.23
C MET A 178 7.54 -2.81 -36.67
N ARG A 179 8.86 -2.75 -36.57
CA ARG A 179 9.64 -1.58 -36.92
C ARG A 179 9.58 -1.24 -38.40
N VAL A 180 9.56 -2.27 -39.30
CA VAL A 180 9.37 -2.05 -40.72
C VAL A 180 8.01 -1.42 -41.02
N LEU A 181 6.99 -1.80 -40.23
CA LEU A 181 5.62 -1.27 -40.40
C LEU A 181 5.44 0.12 -39.78
N ASP A 182 6.15 0.37 -38.67
CA ASP A 182 6.09 1.64 -37.92
C ASP A 182 7.44 2.01 -37.31
N PRO A 183 8.22 2.84 -38.01
CA PRO A 183 9.53 3.29 -37.52
C PRO A 183 9.45 4.39 -36.47
N SER A 184 8.25 4.90 -36.13
CA SER A 184 8.05 6.13 -35.37
C SER A 184 7.79 5.93 -33.88
N ARG A 185 7.58 4.68 -33.42
CA ARG A 185 7.25 4.38 -32.01
C ARG A 185 8.38 3.63 -31.32
N LEU A 186 8.41 3.74 -29.99
CA LEU A 186 9.25 2.86 -29.20
C LEU A 186 8.67 1.46 -29.19
N ILE A 187 9.55 0.45 -29.25
CA ILE A 187 9.17 -0.97 -29.20
C ILE A 187 9.94 -1.60 -28.07
N LEU A 188 9.21 -2.10 -27.06
CA LEU A 188 9.78 -2.83 -25.92
C LEU A 188 9.58 -4.32 -26.11
N ARG A 189 10.55 -5.13 -25.67
CA ARG A 189 10.37 -6.58 -25.64
C ARG A 189 9.46 -7.01 -24.50
N THR A 190 9.69 -6.46 -23.32
CA THR A 190 8.93 -6.80 -22.11
C THR A 190 8.84 -5.61 -21.16
N SER A 191 7.69 -5.45 -20.53
CA SER A 191 7.57 -4.66 -19.29
C SER A 191 7.98 -5.54 -18.10
N ALA A 192 8.53 -4.94 -17.07
CA ALA A 192 9.15 -5.55 -15.90
C ALA A 192 10.48 -6.28 -16.11
N TRP A 193 11.11 -6.57 -14.98
CA TRP A 193 12.37 -7.31 -14.82
C TRP A 193 13.58 -6.73 -15.57
N ALA A 194 13.48 -5.49 -16.04
CA ALA A 194 14.59 -4.75 -16.61
C ALA A 194 15.32 -3.99 -15.50
N LYS A 195 16.40 -4.55 -14.97
CA LYS A 195 17.29 -3.90 -14.00
C LYS A 195 18.52 -3.35 -14.74
N GLY A 196 18.77 -2.05 -14.60
CA GLY A 196 19.74 -1.32 -15.39
C GLY A 196 21.18 -1.78 -15.33
N ASP A 197 21.64 -2.27 -14.20
CA ASP A 197 23.02 -2.68 -14.01
C ASP A 197 23.38 -3.98 -14.75
N ASP A 198 22.40 -4.74 -15.22
CA ASP A 198 22.59 -5.96 -15.98
C ASP A 198 22.58 -5.69 -17.50
N ILE A 199 23.33 -4.70 -17.95
CA ILE A 199 23.45 -4.29 -19.36
C ILE A 199 23.82 -5.44 -20.29
N GLU A 200 24.48 -6.46 -19.78
CA GLU A 200 24.90 -7.65 -20.50
C GLU A 200 23.82 -8.75 -20.56
N ASP A 201 22.73 -8.62 -19.77
CA ASP A 201 21.66 -9.61 -19.77
C ASP A 201 20.76 -9.45 -21.00
N GLN A 202 20.81 -10.44 -21.87
CA GLN A 202 20.07 -10.48 -23.15
C GLN A 202 18.54 -10.41 -23.01
N ALA A 203 18.00 -10.55 -21.79
CA ALA A 203 16.56 -10.54 -21.55
C ALA A 203 15.88 -9.19 -21.76
N LYS A 204 16.60 -8.10 -21.99
CA LYS A 204 16.13 -6.72 -21.88
C LYS A 204 16.33 -5.90 -23.15
N ILE A 205 16.06 -6.50 -24.29
CA ILE A 205 16.30 -5.88 -25.58
C ILE A 205 15.21 -4.86 -25.90
N HIS A 206 15.63 -3.61 -26.09
CA HIS A 206 14.82 -2.52 -26.60
C HIS A 206 15.31 -2.13 -27.99
N ILE A 207 14.42 -2.09 -28.98
CA ILE A 207 14.75 -1.63 -30.30
C ILE A 207 14.41 -0.16 -30.45
N ARG A 208 15.43 0.67 -30.65
CA ARG A 208 15.25 2.08 -30.94
C ARG A 208 14.72 2.32 -32.35
N PRO A 209 13.86 3.32 -32.56
CA PRO A 209 13.34 3.63 -33.90
C PRO A 209 14.39 3.88 -34.97
N TYR A 210 15.57 4.36 -34.63
CA TYR A 210 16.54 4.85 -35.61
C TYR A 210 17.89 4.13 -35.60
N ASP A 211 18.05 3.06 -34.80
CA ASP A 211 19.32 2.34 -34.73
C ASP A 211 19.09 0.83 -34.80
N GLU A 212 19.24 0.27 -35.99
CA GLU A 212 19.04 -1.18 -36.27
C GLU A 212 20.14 -2.08 -35.66
N LYS A 213 21.24 -1.50 -35.16
CA LYS A 213 22.40 -2.28 -34.71
C LYS A 213 22.45 -2.49 -33.20
N VAL A 214 21.67 -1.74 -32.41
CA VAL A 214 21.77 -1.76 -30.97
C VAL A 214 20.51 -2.36 -30.34
N TYR A 215 20.61 -3.62 -30.00
CA TYR A 215 19.73 -4.28 -29.07
C TYR A 215 20.22 -3.90 -27.67
N TRP A 216 19.34 -3.26 -26.85
CA TRP A 216 19.93 -2.55 -25.77
C TRP A 216 19.04 -2.44 -24.55
N SER A 217 19.68 -2.42 -23.39
CA SER A 217 19.01 -2.32 -22.10
C SER A 217 18.63 -0.89 -21.78
N GLY A 218 18.98 0.15 -22.08
CA GLY A 218 18.58 1.55 -21.84
C GLY A 218 17.24 1.83 -21.13
N TRP A 219 16.75 0.85 -20.40
CA TRP A 219 15.43 0.84 -19.80
C TRP A 219 15.45 0.09 -18.48
N TYR A 220 15.09 0.78 -17.40
CA TYR A 220 14.86 0.20 -16.09
C TYR A 220 13.35 0.10 -15.88
N ASP A 221 12.84 -1.11 -15.66
CA ASP A 221 11.43 -1.35 -15.36
C ASP A 221 11.31 -2.45 -14.32
N TYR A 222 10.75 -2.12 -13.17
CA TYR A 222 10.49 -3.06 -12.10
C TYR A 222 9.04 -2.95 -11.65
N HIS A 223 8.36 -4.09 -11.53
CA HIS A 223 6.99 -4.17 -11.06
C HIS A 223 6.94 -4.37 -9.55
N ARG A 224 6.29 -3.47 -8.84
CA ARG A 224 6.08 -3.50 -7.40
C ARG A 224 4.60 -3.52 -7.07
N ALA A 225 3.90 -4.56 -7.59
CA ALA A 225 2.43 -4.64 -7.47
C ALA A 225 1.94 -4.55 -6.02
N GLY A 226 2.71 -5.07 -5.05
CA GLY A 226 2.44 -4.87 -3.63
C GLY A 226 2.91 -3.54 -3.06
N GLY A 227 3.90 -2.94 -3.69
CA GLY A 227 4.55 -1.69 -3.27
C GLY A 227 5.10 -1.70 -1.84
N PRO A 228 6.01 -0.80 -1.49
CA PRO A 228 6.34 -0.57 -0.09
C PRO A 228 5.11 -0.03 0.64
N ALA A 229 4.97 -0.37 1.91
CA ALA A 229 3.91 0.14 2.76
C ALA A 229 4.08 1.65 2.94
N VAL A 230 3.40 2.42 2.10
CA VAL A 230 3.56 3.88 2.02
C VAL A 230 3.14 4.63 3.27
N TRP A 231 2.42 3.96 4.15
CA TRP A 231 2.07 4.48 5.45
C TRP A 231 3.17 4.30 6.49
N ASN A 232 4.19 3.48 6.23
CA ASN A 232 5.29 3.31 7.17
C ASN A 232 6.09 4.60 7.26
N GLU A 233 6.50 4.97 8.46
CA GLU A 233 7.43 6.07 8.72
C GLU A 233 8.73 5.93 7.91
N GLY A 234 9.04 4.71 7.47
CA GLY A 234 10.18 4.41 6.62
C GLY A 234 10.04 4.71 5.15
N LEU A 235 8.87 5.12 4.63
CA LEU A 235 8.72 5.42 3.21
C LEU A 235 9.60 6.60 2.75
N TYR A 236 9.73 7.59 3.62
CA TYR A 236 10.59 8.74 3.38
C TYR A 236 11.44 9.04 4.62
N LYS A 237 12.74 8.79 4.55
CA LYS A 237 13.69 8.99 5.67
C LYS A 237 14.57 10.23 5.51
N GLY A 238 14.61 10.78 4.33
CA GLY A 238 15.41 11.97 4.02
C GLY A 238 15.80 12.04 2.55
N PRO A 239 16.51 13.12 2.16
CA PRO A 239 16.87 13.40 0.77
C PRO A 239 17.75 12.36 0.09
N ASP A 240 18.47 11.55 0.84
CA ASP A 240 19.39 10.53 0.32
C ASP A 240 18.74 9.14 0.20
N ASP A 241 17.49 9.01 0.63
CA ASP A 241 16.77 7.76 0.68
C ASP A 241 15.43 7.86 -0.07
N TYR A 242 15.53 7.92 -1.38
CA TYR A 242 14.36 7.97 -2.25
C TYR A 242 13.72 6.61 -2.46
N TYR A 243 12.43 6.64 -2.75
CA TYR A 243 11.69 5.56 -3.39
C TYR A 243 12.22 5.31 -4.81
N ASN A 244 13.43 4.76 -4.90
CA ASN A 244 14.06 4.47 -6.19
C ASN A 244 15.15 3.41 -6.03
N ASP A 245 15.07 2.34 -6.84
CA ASP A 245 16.04 1.24 -6.85
C ASP A 245 17.30 1.55 -7.64
N THR A 246 17.24 2.56 -8.50
CA THR A 246 18.36 2.91 -9.35
C THR A 246 18.73 4.38 -9.17
N LYS A 247 20.03 4.65 -9.16
CA LYS A 247 20.59 6.01 -9.26
C LYS A 247 21.14 6.26 -10.67
N ASN A 248 20.85 5.36 -11.61
CA ASN A 248 21.41 5.37 -12.94
C ASN A 248 20.53 6.21 -13.89
N LYS A 249 21.02 7.36 -14.29
CA LYS A 249 20.39 8.24 -15.30
C LYS A 249 20.72 7.87 -16.74
N ARG A 250 21.54 6.84 -16.95
CA ARG A 250 21.93 6.39 -18.30
C ARG A 250 20.82 5.66 -19.05
N GLU A 251 19.74 5.36 -18.36
CA GLU A 251 18.58 4.63 -18.88
C GLU A 251 17.26 5.30 -18.49
N ILE A 252 16.22 5.03 -19.24
CA ILE A 252 14.85 5.43 -18.87
C ILE A 252 14.45 4.66 -17.60
N VAL A 253 13.97 5.39 -16.59
CA VAL A 253 13.45 4.82 -15.34
C VAL A 253 11.92 4.78 -15.41
N PHE A 254 11.39 3.59 -15.66
CA PHE A 254 9.97 3.34 -15.86
C PHE A 254 9.46 2.36 -14.80
N PHE A 255 8.57 2.81 -13.93
CA PHE A 255 7.92 1.94 -12.95
C PHE A 255 6.61 1.43 -13.55
N GLY A 256 6.66 0.25 -14.19
CA GLY A 256 5.58 -0.26 -15.04
C GLY A 256 4.35 -0.76 -14.31
N GLU A 257 4.48 -1.17 -13.03
CA GLU A 257 3.36 -1.55 -12.18
C GLU A 257 3.62 -1.17 -10.73
N GLU A 258 3.06 -0.05 -10.30
CA GLU A 258 3.12 0.38 -8.91
C GLU A 258 1.85 -0.01 -8.17
N GLY A 259 2.00 -0.85 -7.14
CA GLY A 259 0.88 -1.42 -6.40
C GLY A 259 0.01 -0.37 -5.72
N ALA A 260 -1.28 -0.66 -5.65
CA ALA A 260 -2.29 0.13 -4.98
C ALA A 260 -3.00 -0.69 -3.90
N LEU A 261 -3.71 -0.01 -3.01
CA LEU A 261 -4.60 -0.66 -2.05
C LEU A 261 -5.94 -0.97 -2.72
N SER A 262 -6.44 -2.16 -2.47
CA SER A 262 -7.79 -2.52 -2.89
C SER A 262 -8.84 -1.74 -2.12
N SER A 263 -9.87 -1.28 -2.83
CA SER A 263 -11.06 -0.65 -2.27
C SER A 263 -12.29 -1.04 -3.09
N PRO A 264 -13.50 -0.99 -2.53
CA PRO A 264 -14.70 -1.36 -3.27
C PRO A 264 -14.94 -0.43 -4.46
N PRO A 265 -15.61 -0.92 -5.52
CA PRO A 265 -16.13 -0.06 -6.58
C PRO A 265 -17.27 0.84 -6.06
N ARG A 266 -17.73 1.78 -6.87
CA ARG A 266 -18.88 2.65 -6.60
C ARG A 266 -20.19 1.83 -6.73
N LEU A 267 -20.46 0.99 -5.73
CA LEU A 267 -21.50 -0.05 -5.82
C LEU A 267 -22.90 0.49 -6.13
N GLU A 268 -23.25 1.64 -5.61
CA GLU A 268 -24.55 2.26 -5.88
C GLU A 268 -24.65 2.75 -7.32
N LYS A 269 -23.62 3.42 -7.84
CA LYS A 269 -23.55 3.83 -9.26
C LYS A 269 -23.50 2.65 -10.21
N ASN A 270 -22.76 1.60 -9.83
CA ASN A 270 -22.71 0.37 -10.62
C ASN A 270 -24.10 -0.29 -10.69
N LYS A 271 -24.84 -0.30 -9.57
CA LYS A 271 -26.22 -0.79 -9.53
C LYS A 271 -27.11 -0.01 -10.49
N GLU A 272 -27.06 1.33 -10.46
CA GLU A 272 -27.84 2.19 -11.36
C GLU A 272 -27.55 1.89 -12.84
N ASP A 273 -26.27 1.76 -13.24
CA ASP A 273 -25.89 1.43 -14.61
C ASP A 273 -26.28 -0.01 -14.99
N LEU A 274 -26.14 -0.98 -14.09
CA LEU A 274 -26.56 -2.37 -14.34
C LEU A 274 -28.07 -2.46 -14.56
N GLU A 275 -28.87 -1.71 -13.82
CA GLU A 275 -30.32 -1.60 -14.00
C GLU A 275 -30.68 -0.89 -15.31
N LYS A 276 -30.01 0.23 -15.63
CA LYS A 276 -30.17 1.00 -16.88
C LYS A 276 -29.94 0.10 -18.11
N TYR A 277 -28.90 -0.73 -18.09
CA TYR A 277 -28.58 -1.65 -19.19
C TYR A 277 -29.32 -2.99 -19.10
N ASN A 278 -30.12 -3.24 -18.06
CA ASN A 278 -30.77 -4.52 -17.77
C ASN A 278 -29.75 -5.69 -17.84
N TYR A 279 -28.54 -5.46 -17.34
CA TYR A 279 -27.45 -6.41 -17.44
C TYR A 279 -27.55 -7.49 -16.35
N LYS A 280 -27.49 -8.75 -16.75
CA LYS A 280 -27.67 -9.93 -15.88
C LYS A 280 -26.50 -10.92 -15.97
N GLY A 281 -25.33 -10.46 -16.40
CA GLY A 281 -24.11 -11.24 -16.40
C GLY A 281 -23.69 -11.67 -14.98
N TRP A 282 -22.73 -12.58 -14.89
CA TRP A 282 -22.25 -13.09 -13.59
C TRP A 282 -21.62 -11.99 -12.75
N ASP A 283 -20.83 -11.13 -13.34
CA ASP A 283 -20.18 -9.96 -12.73
C ASP A 283 -21.20 -8.95 -12.23
N GLY A 284 -22.23 -8.64 -13.03
CA GLY A 284 -23.32 -7.77 -12.60
C GLY A 284 -24.07 -8.31 -11.38
N ARG A 285 -24.31 -9.63 -11.34
CA ARG A 285 -24.93 -10.26 -10.15
C ARG A 285 -24.04 -10.16 -8.90
N GLU A 286 -22.73 -10.28 -9.06
CA GLU A 286 -21.80 -10.10 -7.94
C GLU A 286 -21.78 -8.66 -7.43
N PHE A 287 -21.75 -7.64 -8.29
CA PHE A 287 -21.85 -6.25 -7.85
C PHE A 287 -23.16 -5.94 -7.14
N LEU A 288 -24.29 -6.48 -7.62
CA LEU A 288 -25.58 -6.31 -6.95
C LEU A 288 -25.60 -7.03 -5.59
N ARG A 289 -25.01 -8.22 -5.49
CA ARG A 289 -24.86 -8.94 -4.22
C ARG A 289 -24.01 -8.12 -3.23
N TRP A 290 -22.90 -7.53 -3.67
CA TRP A 290 -22.06 -6.69 -2.83
C TRP A 290 -22.82 -5.44 -2.35
N TYR A 291 -23.56 -4.78 -3.25
CA TYR A 291 -24.41 -3.66 -2.87
C TYR A 291 -25.41 -4.06 -1.78
N ASP A 292 -26.11 -5.17 -1.94
CA ASP A 292 -27.10 -5.65 -0.97
C ASP A 292 -26.47 -5.96 0.41
N GLU A 293 -25.28 -6.59 0.41
CA GLU A 293 -24.54 -6.91 1.65
C GLU A 293 -24.09 -5.63 2.37
N PHE A 294 -23.54 -4.65 1.64
CA PHE A 294 -23.17 -3.36 2.22
C PHE A 294 -24.38 -2.60 2.75
N ASN A 295 -25.48 -2.59 2.00
CA ASN A 295 -26.70 -1.92 2.38
C ASN A 295 -27.28 -2.49 3.68
N LYS A 296 -27.37 -3.80 3.79
CA LYS A 296 -27.78 -4.49 5.02
C LYS A 296 -26.83 -4.21 6.18
N PHE A 297 -25.53 -4.20 5.92
CA PHE A 297 -24.51 -3.96 6.94
C PHE A 297 -24.62 -2.55 7.53
N LEU A 298 -24.79 -1.52 6.70
CA LEU A 298 -24.97 -0.14 7.13
C LEU A 298 -26.18 0.01 8.08
N ASP A 299 -27.30 -0.65 7.76
CA ASP A 299 -28.50 -0.64 8.58
C ASP A 299 -28.31 -1.41 9.89
N ALA A 300 -27.79 -2.66 9.81
CA ALA A 300 -27.59 -3.51 10.97
C ALA A 300 -26.60 -2.93 11.98
N LYS A 301 -25.59 -2.19 11.53
CA LYS A 301 -24.56 -1.56 12.37
C LYS A 301 -24.82 -0.10 12.70
N GLN A 302 -25.98 0.44 12.31
CA GLN A 302 -26.41 1.83 12.57
C GLN A 302 -25.39 2.87 12.05
N LEU A 303 -24.83 2.62 10.85
CA LEU A 303 -23.78 3.45 10.27
C LEU A 303 -24.31 4.59 9.37
N ARG A 304 -25.65 4.67 9.14
CA ARG A 304 -26.26 5.67 8.25
C ARG A 304 -26.06 7.13 8.67
N THR A 305 -25.76 7.37 9.94
CA THR A 305 -25.43 8.72 10.43
C THR A 305 -24.06 9.19 9.97
N VAL A 306 -23.17 8.25 9.63
CA VAL A 306 -21.79 8.51 9.19
C VAL A 306 -21.65 8.27 7.69
N TYR A 307 -22.24 7.21 7.20
CA TYR A 307 -22.26 6.79 5.80
C TYR A 307 -23.72 6.67 5.35
N PRO A 308 -24.36 7.77 4.92
CA PRO A 308 -25.79 7.78 4.57
C PRO A 308 -26.14 6.76 3.47
N THR A 309 -25.27 6.61 2.48
CA THR A 309 -25.43 5.68 1.36
C THR A 309 -24.32 4.62 1.34
N VAL A 310 -24.51 3.57 0.55
CA VAL A 310 -23.46 2.59 0.28
C VAL A 310 -22.27 3.27 -0.40
N ASP A 311 -22.55 4.23 -1.27
CA ASP A 311 -21.54 4.95 -2.03
C ASP A 311 -20.65 5.83 -1.13
N ASP A 312 -21.21 6.45 -0.08
CA ASP A 312 -20.43 7.23 0.90
C ASP A 312 -19.37 6.35 1.58
N LEU A 313 -19.72 5.11 1.95
CA LEU A 313 -18.77 4.17 2.52
C LEU A 313 -17.72 3.72 1.49
N CYS A 314 -18.14 3.47 0.24
CA CYS A 314 -17.20 3.12 -0.83
C CYS A 314 -16.21 4.24 -1.11
N VAL A 315 -16.67 5.50 -1.18
CA VAL A 315 -15.82 6.69 -1.37
C VAL A 315 -14.84 6.87 -0.21
N ALA A 316 -15.28 6.71 1.03
CA ALA A 316 -14.39 6.80 2.20
C ALA A 316 -13.24 5.77 2.11
N MET A 317 -13.53 4.53 1.74
CA MET A 317 -12.52 3.49 1.52
C MET A 317 -11.64 3.77 0.30
N GLY A 318 -12.20 4.31 -0.78
CA GLY A 318 -11.49 4.76 -1.97
C GLY A 318 -10.48 5.88 -1.68
N THR A 319 -10.80 6.76 -0.72
CA THR A 319 -9.91 7.84 -0.28
C THR A 319 -8.58 7.28 0.25
N VAL A 320 -8.60 6.18 1.00
CA VAL A 320 -7.37 5.52 1.50
C VAL A 320 -6.49 5.07 0.34
N SER A 321 -7.09 4.44 -0.67
CA SER A 321 -6.39 4.01 -1.88
C SER A 321 -5.79 5.21 -2.64
N TYR A 322 -6.53 6.31 -2.77
CA TYR A 322 -6.08 7.51 -3.48
C TYR A 322 -4.93 8.24 -2.77
N GLU A 323 -4.99 8.38 -1.45
CA GLU A 323 -3.89 8.97 -0.68
C GLU A 323 -2.65 8.08 -0.68
N HIS A 324 -2.83 6.76 -0.55
CA HIS A 324 -1.75 5.79 -0.67
C HIS A 324 -1.04 5.92 -2.02
N GLN A 325 -1.81 5.91 -3.10
CA GLN A 325 -1.27 6.02 -4.45
C GLN A 325 -0.64 7.39 -4.70
N GLY A 326 -1.26 8.46 -4.22
CA GLY A 326 -0.75 9.82 -4.34
C GLY A 326 0.62 10.00 -3.69
N ARG A 327 0.84 9.43 -2.51
CA ARG A 327 2.15 9.46 -1.82
C ARG A 327 3.24 8.71 -2.59
N LYS A 328 2.90 7.59 -3.25
CA LYS A 328 3.83 6.87 -4.14
C LYS A 328 4.19 7.71 -5.37
N ILE A 329 3.19 8.30 -6.02
CA ILE A 329 3.37 9.21 -7.16
C ILE A 329 4.29 10.36 -6.77
N GLU A 330 4.04 11.00 -5.65
CA GLU A 330 4.88 12.10 -5.16
C GLU A 330 6.32 11.66 -4.93
N SER A 331 6.52 10.50 -4.28
CA SER A 331 7.85 9.95 -4.03
C SER A 331 8.61 9.64 -5.33
N ALA A 332 7.94 9.13 -6.36
CA ALA A 332 8.53 8.91 -7.68
C ALA A 332 8.89 10.23 -8.39
N ARG A 333 8.14 11.32 -8.14
CA ARG A 333 8.33 12.60 -8.81
C ARG A 333 9.33 13.56 -8.13
N MET A 334 9.60 13.35 -6.84
CA MET A 334 10.51 14.23 -6.08
C MET A 334 11.96 14.19 -6.57
N ASN A 335 12.41 13.04 -7.05
CA ASN A 335 13.73 12.91 -7.64
C ASN A 335 13.66 13.14 -9.16
N ASN A 336 14.76 13.61 -9.74
CA ASN A 336 14.82 13.85 -11.17
C ASN A 336 15.20 12.59 -11.99
N LEU A 337 15.12 11.40 -11.38
CA LEU A 337 15.53 10.12 -11.97
C LEU A 337 14.38 9.41 -12.67
N THR A 338 13.16 9.51 -12.15
CA THR A 338 11.99 8.82 -12.69
C THR A 338 11.45 9.50 -13.95
N ASP A 339 11.24 8.71 -14.99
CA ASP A 339 10.68 9.18 -16.28
C ASP A 339 9.23 8.75 -16.48
N ALA A 340 8.82 7.66 -15.81
CA ALA A 340 7.43 7.21 -15.81
C ALA A 340 7.07 6.46 -14.52
N TYR A 341 5.82 6.57 -14.12
CA TYR A 341 5.17 5.65 -13.19
C TYR A 341 3.82 5.20 -13.76
N VAL A 342 3.46 3.97 -13.44
CA VAL A 342 2.21 3.36 -13.90
C VAL A 342 1.49 2.74 -12.71
N VAL A 343 0.31 3.25 -12.40
CA VAL A 343 -0.53 2.72 -11.30
C VAL A 343 -1.06 1.35 -11.70
N ASN A 344 -0.93 0.38 -10.83
CA ASN A 344 -1.57 -0.92 -10.96
C ASN A 344 -2.83 -0.94 -10.06
N GLY A 345 -4.01 -0.59 -10.56
CA GLY A 345 -4.40 -0.40 -11.95
C GLY A 345 -5.39 0.73 -12.19
N TRP A 346 -5.83 0.79 -13.44
CA TRP A 346 -6.84 1.76 -13.87
C TRP A 346 -8.22 1.37 -13.39
N GLU A 347 -8.84 0.34 -13.99
CA GLU A 347 -10.15 -0.15 -13.56
C GLU A 347 -10.07 -1.34 -12.60
N SER A 348 -11.01 -1.40 -11.67
CA SER A 348 -11.27 -2.60 -10.89
C SER A 348 -12.26 -3.50 -11.58
N GLU A 349 -11.95 -4.78 -11.57
CA GLU A 349 -12.79 -5.82 -12.12
C GLU A 349 -12.74 -7.08 -11.23
N LEU A 350 -13.68 -8.00 -11.41
CA LEU A 350 -13.85 -9.14 -10.48
C LEU A 350 -12.92 -10.33 -10.74
N THR A 351 -12.13 -10.30 -11.80
CA THR A 351 -11.33 -11.48 -12.19
C THR A 351 -9.87 -11.39 -11.79
N GLU A 352 -9.29 -10.20 -11.76
CA GLU A 352 -7.86 -10.03 -11.46
C GLU A 352 -7.53 -8.80 -10.65
N ASN A 353 -8.10 -7.63 -10.96
CA ASN A 353 -7.68 -6.38 -10.36
C ASN A 353 -8.75 -5.72 -9.50
N TYR A 354 -8.51 -5.66 -8.21
CA TYR A 354 -9.39 -4.98 -7.26
C TYR A 354 -8.84 -3.62 -6.80
N SER A 355 -7.62 -3.27 -7.18
CA SER A 355 -6.94 -2.05 -6.74
C SER A 355 -7.10 -0.87 -7.70
N GLY A 356 -7.85 -1.02 -8.79
CA GLY A 356 -8.09 0.05 -9.75
C GLY A 356 -8.53 1.36 -9.11
N ILE A 357 -8.01 2.48 -9.61
CA ILE A 357 -8.37 3.83 -9.14
C ILE A 357 -9.74 4.29 -9.65
N VAL A 358 -10.27 3.62 -10.66
CA VAL A 358 -11.68 3.72 -11.05
C VAL A 358 -12.32 2.34 -10.98
N ASP A 359 -13.63 2.26 -11.03
CA ASP A 359 -14.37 1.00 -11.15
C ASP A 359 -14.54 0.57 -12.62
N CYS A 360 -15.21 -0.56 -12.85
CA CYS A 360 -15.42 -1.10 -14.20
C CYS A 360 -16.26 -0.17 -15.10
N PHE A 361 -17.11 0.69 -14.55
CA PHE A 361 -17.85 1.73 -15.27
C PHE A 361 -17.08 3.05 -15.38
N ARG A 362 -15.81 3.08 -14.96
CA ARG A 362 -14.90 4.25 -14.98
C ARG A 362 -15.33 5.37 -14.03
N TYR A 363 -16.09 5.09 -13.00
CA TYR A 363 -16.29 6.04 -11.93
C TYR A 363 -15.05 6.12 -11.03
N PRO A 364 -14.56 7.32 -10.70
CA PRO A 364 -13.52 7.49 -9.69
C PRO A 364 -13.96 6.90 -8.36
N LYS A 365 -13.12 6.09 -7.72
CA LYS A 365 -13.46 5.46 -6.44
C LYS A 365 -13.48 6.43 -5.26
N SER A 366 -12.89 7.62 -5.43
CA SER A 366 -12.95 8.72 -4.49
C SER A 366 -12.91 10.05 -5.22
N GLU A 367 -12.76 11.17 -4.49
CA GLU A 367 -12.65 12.52 -5.07
C GLU A 367 -11.40 12.63 -5.95
N PRO A 368 -11.54 12.92 -7.26
CA PRO A 368 -10.42 13.01 -8.20
C PRO A 368 -9.31 13.95 -7.76
N ALA A 369 -9.68 15.04 -7.08
CA ALA A 369 -8.73 16.05 -6.59
C ALA A 369 -7.63 15.48 -5.68
N ILE A 370 -7.87 14.36 -4.99
CA ILE A 370 -6.90 13.72 -4.09
C ILE A 370 -5.70 13.20 -4.88
N ILE A 371 -5.90 12.43 -5.95
CA ILE A 371 -4.81 11.97 -6.82
C ILE A 371 -4.29 13.10 -7.69
N ALA A 372 -5.19 13.90 -8.28
CA ALA A 372 -4.81 15.01 -9.15
C ALA A 372 -3.86 15.99 -8.49
N ARG A 373 -3.97 16.20 -7.18
CA ARG A 373 -3.03 17.01 -6.39
C ARG A 373 -1.58 16.58 -6.60
N TYR A 374 -1.30 15.30 -6.55
CA TYR A 374 0.05 14.73 -6.70
C TYR A 374 0.52 14.67 -8.16
N ASN A 375 -0.42 14.84 -9.11
CA ASN A 375 -0.16 14.87 -10.54
C ASN A 375 -0.03 16.28 -11.12
N GLN A 376 -0.13 17.33 -10.30
CA GLN A 376 0.03 18.70 -10.76
C GLN A 376 1.42 18.93 -11.38
N PRO A 377 1.52 19.71 -12.46
CA PRO A 377 2.80 19.98 -13.11
C PRO A 377 3.68 20.98 -12.34
N LEU A 378 3.13 21.65 -11.34
CA LEU A 378 3.84 22.59 -10.49
C LEU A 378 3.24 22.62 -9.10
N TYR A 379 4.00 22.18 -8.10
CA TYR A 379 3.63 22.29 -6.67
C TYR A 379 4.85 22.07 -5.76
N VAL A 380 4.71 22.42 -4.48
CA VAL A 380 5.71 22.10 -3.44
C VAL A 380 5.31 20.77 -2.77
N ALA A 381 6.14 19.75 -2.91
CA ALA A 381 5.98 18.51 -2.15
C ALA A 381 6.54 18.71 -0.72
N VAL A 382 5.69 18.48 0.27
CA VAL A 382 6.04 18.59 1.69
C VAL A 382 6.25 17.18 2.23
N LYS A 383 7.48 16.82 2.59
CA LYS A 383 7.84 15.46 2.99
C LYS A 383 8.21 15.39 4.46
N THR A 384 7.28 14.97 5.27
CA THR A 384 7.54 14.71 6.69
C THR A 384 8.22 13.34 6.86
N ARG A 385 9.24 13.26 7.73
CA ARG A 385 9.87 11.99 8.10
C ARG A 385 9.04 11.20 9.11
N GLN A 386 8.11 11.87 9.77
CA GLN A 386 7.19 11.31 10.75
C GLN A 386 5.83 11.98 10.61
N GLN A 387 4.81 11.20 10.29
CA GLN A 387 3.45 11.72 10.13
C GLN A 387 2.67 11.78 11.42
N VAL A 388 3.02 10.95 12.40
CA VAL A 388 2.45 10.98 13.76
C VAL A 388 3.51 11.52 14.70
N ALA A 389 3.16 12.46 15.55
CA ALA A 389 4.12 13.13 16.43
C ALA A 389 3.54 13.42 17.81
N VAL A 390 4.42 13.52 18.81
CA VAL A 390 4.04 13.94 20.16
C VAL A 390 3.64 15.42 20.14
N ALA A 391 2.51 15.76 20.73
CA ALA A 391 2.05 17.13 20.91
C ALA A 391 3.12 17.99 21.62
N GLY A 392 3.38 19.19 21.10
CA GLY A 392 4.43 20.07 21.57
C GLY A 392 5.86 19.66 21.18
N GLY A 393 6.04 18.55 20.47
CA GLY A 393 7.33 18.10 19.93
C GLY A 393 7.74 18.82 18.64
N LYS A 394 8.56 18.16 17.85
CA LYS A 394 9.00 18.65 16.53
C LYS A 394 9.02 17.49 15.53
N VAL A 395 8.68 17.79 14.27
CA VAL A 395 8.88 16.88 13.12
C VAL A 395 9.95 17.45 12.19
N THR A 396 10.64 16.56 11.48
CA THR A 396 11.60 16.96 10.45
C THR A 396 10.94 16.87 9.10
N VAL A 397 11.07 17.93 8.31
CA VAL A 397 10.41 18.07 7.02
C VAL A 397 11.39 18.56 5.96
N ASP A 398 11.30 17.94 4.78
CA ASP A 398 12.03 18.36 3.59
C ASP A 398 11.03 18.87 2.54
N PHE A 399 11.44 19.88 1.78
CA PHE A 399 10.58 20.54 0.80
C PHE A 399 11.17 20.40 -0.59
N TYR A 400 10.36 19.88 -1.52
CA TYR A 400 10.74 19.70 -2.91
C TYR A 400 9.87 20.54 -3.82
N LEU A 401 10.42 20.97 -4.95
CA LEU A 401 9.67 21.57 -6.03
C LEU A 401 9.47 20.54 -7.14
N ILE A 402 8.22 20.24 -7.44
CA ILE A 402 7.84 19.57 -8.69
C ILE A 402 7.61 20.66 -9.72
N ASN A 403 8.36 20.64 -10.85
CA ASN A 403 8.45 21.76 -11.76
C ASN A 403 8.51 21.35 -13.23
N GLU A 404 7.39 20.97 -13.81
CA GLU A 404 7.24 20.74 -15.25
C GLU A 404 6.87 22.05 -16.02
N LYS A 405 6.78 23.19 -15.30
CA LYS A 405 6.42 24.52 -15.83
C LYS A 405 7.61 25.45 -16.03
N ASN A 406 8.84 24.97 -15.80
CA ASN A 406 10.05 25.73 -16.01
C ASN A 406 10.13 27.02 -15.17
N VAL A 407 9.66 27.00 -13.93
CA VAL A 407 9.88 28.07 -12.95
C VAL A 407 11.38 28.16 -12.63
N ARG A 408 11.98 29.36 -12.65
CA ARG A 408 13.43 29.61 -12.52
C ARG A 408 13.78 30.78 -11.62
N GLY A 409 14.99 30.69 -11.02
CA GLY A 409 15.64 31.77 -10.28
C GLY A 409 15.25 31.83 -8.82
N ASN A 410 15.53 32.94 -8.17
CA ASN A 410 15.39 33.13 -6.73
C ASN A 410 13.93 33.24 -6.31
N HIS A 411 13.60 32.56 -5.24
CA HIS A 411 12.28 32.48 -4.62
C HIS A 411 12.42 32.43 -3.10
N GLN A 412 11.32 32.71 -2.42
CA GLN A 412 11.16 32.50 -0.98
C GLN A 412 10.18 31.37 -0.71
N LEU A 413 10.56 30.41 0.12
CA LEU A 413 9.68 29.36 0.64
C LEU A 413 9.20 29.77 2.03
N LYS A 414 7.89 30.09 2.15
CA LYS A 414 7.23 30.42 3.42
C LYS A 414 6.52 29.19 3.96
N ILE A 415 6.80 28.88 5.21
CA ILE A 415 6.29 27.64 5.87
C ILE A 415 5.46 28.03 7.07
N SER A 416 4.28 27.41 7.20
CA SER A 416 3.37 27.54 8.34
C SER A 416 2.76 26.21 8.75
N VAL A 417 2.26 26.14 9.97
CA VAL A 417 1.50 25.01 10.50
C VAL A 417 0.14 25.52 10.96
N THR A 418 -0.91 24.83 10.54
CA THR A 418 -2.29 25.10 10.99
C THR A 418 -2.74 23.93 11.85
N ASP A 419 -3.20 24.19 13.07
CA ASP A 419 -3.75 23.16 13.94
C ASP A 419 -5.20 22.80 13.58
N TYR A 420 -5.75 21.78 14.23
CA TYR A 420 -7.12 21.32 13.97
C TYR A 420 -8.22 22.36 14.30
N GLN A 421 -7.89 23.43 15.05
CA GLN A 421 -8.78 24.53 15.36
C GLN A 421 -8.68 25.70 14.36
N GLY A 422 -7.79 25.55 13.36
CA GLY A 422 -7.54 26.59 12.36
C GLY A 422 -6.54 27.67 12.79
N LYS A 423 -5.86 27.51 13.93
CA LYS A 423 -4.81 28.45 14.38
C LYS A 423 -3.55 28.25 13.57
N VAL A 424 -3.11 29.29 12.89
CA VAL A 424 -1.90 29.31 12.09
C VAL A 424 -0.71 29.75 12.92
N MET A 425 0.40 29.03 12.77
CA MET A 425 1.70 29.35 13.35
C MET A 425 2.72 29.44 12.21
N GLU A 426 3.33 30.60 12.05
CA GLU A 426 4.42 30.80 11.10
C GLU A 426 5.68 30.09 11.61
N VAL A 427 6.30 29.28 10.73
CA VAL A 427 7.56 28.55 11.05
C VAL A 427 8.78 29.33 10.59
N GLY A 428 8.75 29.85 9.36
CA GLY A 428 9.86 30.62 8.81
C GLY A 428 9.76 30.85 7.30
N THR A 429 10.71 31.66 6.83
CA THR A 429 10.90 31.96 5.39
C THR A 429 12.32 31.55 5.02
N TYR A 430 12.47 30.82 3.93
CA TYR A 430 13.77 30.32 3.44
C TYR A 430 14.02 30.81 2.02
N GLU A 431 15.17 31.40 1.81
CA GLU A 431 15.63 31.75 0.46
C GLU A 431 15.98 30.47 -0.30
N THR A 432 15.51 30.34 -1.53
CA THR A 432 15.74 29.16 -2.36
C THR A 432 15.79 29.54 -3.84
N GLU A 433 16.39 28.69 -4.66
CA GLU A 433 16.48 28.87 -6.09
C GLU A 433 15.83 27.71 -6.84
N ALA A 434 14.93 28.01 -7.77
CA ALA A 434 14.36 27.03 -8.68
C ALA A 434 15.28 26.91 -9.92
N ALA A 435 15.79 25.71 -10.16
CA ALA A 435 16.67 25.40 -11.28
C ALA A 435 15.97 25.55 -12.65
N GLY A 436 14.74 25.09 -12.73
CA GLY A 436 13.97 25.07 -13.97
C GLY A 436 14.55 24.14 -15.03
N GLY A 437 14.25 24.42 -16.28
CA GLY A 437 14.70 23.60 -17.40
C GLY A 437 14.08 22.21 -17.36
N GLU A 438 14.93 21.21 -17.39
CA GLU A 438 14.55 19.81 -17.34
C GLU A 438 14.68 19.20 -15.94
N VAL A 439 14.88 19.99 -14.90
CA VAL A 439 14.86 19.55 -13.51
C VAL A 439 13.41 19.55 -13.02
N TYR A 440 12.77 18.39 -13.06
CA TYR A 440 11.35 18.25 -12.72
C TYR A 440 11.12 17.96 -11.25
N GLY A 441 12.08 17.40 -10.54
CA GLY A 441 12.07 17.22 -9.10
C GLY A 441 13.32 17.83 -8.47
N GLN A 442 13.17 18.76 -7.52
CA GLN A 442 14.29 19.48 -6.91
C GLN A 442 14.08 19.64 -5.41
N LEU A 443 15.08 19.26 -4.61
CA LEU A 443 15.12 19.62 -3.19
C LEU A 443 15.34 21.12 -3.04
N LEU A 444 14.41 21.83 -2.40
CA LEU A 444 14.53 23.26 -2.09
C LEU A 444 15.17 23.49 -0.73
N VAL A 445 14.60 22.86 0.32
CA VAL A 445 15.06 23.04 1.70
C VAL A 445 14.96 21.71 2.42
N LYS A 446 15.97 21.33 3.19
CA LYS A 446 16.03 20.08 3.96
C LYS A 446 16.11 20.31 5.46
N ASP A 447 15.77 19.28 6.23
CA ASP A 447 15.98 19.18 7.67
C ASP A 447 15.27 20.27 8.50
N VAL A 448 14.19 20.86 7.97
CA VAL A 448 13.42 21.88 8.69
C VAL A 448 12.74 21.27 9.92
N LYS A 449 13.00 21.81 11.09
CA LYS A 449 12.39 21.38 12.36
C LYS A 449 11.11 22.16 12.58
N ILE A 450 9.99 21.53 12.32
CA ILE A 450 8.65 22.13 12.43
C ILE A 450 8.07 21.79 13.81
N PRO A 451 7.67 22.80 14.60
CA PRO A 451 7.01 22.58 15.88
C PRO A 451 5.62 21.95 15.66
N VAL A 452 5.31 20.96 16.49
CA VAL A 452 4.00 20.30 16.51
C VAL A 452 3.10 21.03 17.51
N PRO A 453 1.87 21.41 17.15
CA PRO A 453 0.93 22.02 18.09
C PRO A 453 0.74 21.18 19.35
N THR A 454 0.50 21.85 20.49
CA THR A 454 0.28 21.20 21.78
C THR A 454 -1.09 20.54 21.91
N ALA A 455 -2.05 20.97 21.09
CA ALA A 455 -3.35 20.35 20.99
C ALA A 455 -3.26 19.06 20.18
N GLY A 456 -3.94 18.00 20.63
CA GLY A 456 -4.08 16.75 19.88
C GLY A 456 -5.00 16.92 18.67
N GLY A 457 -4.73 16.21 17.56
CA GLY A 457 -5.54 16.23 16.35
C GLY A 457 -4.73 16.45 15.09
N LEU A 458 -5.39 16.46 13.93
CA LEU A 458 -4.76 16.68 12.64
C LEU A 458 -4.24 18.14 12.53
N CYS A 459 -3.02 18.27 12.04
CA CYS A 459 -2.37 19.56 11.78
C CYS A 459 -1.85 19.56 10.36
N ARG A 460 -1.91 20.71 9.68
CA ARG A 460 -1.45 20.88 8.30
C ARG A 460 -0.18 21.71 8.24
N ILE A 461 0.84 21.16 7.61
CA ILE A 461 2.07 21.87 7.26
C ILE A 461 1.89 22.40 5.84
N GLU A 462 1.90 23.72 5.68
CA GLU A 462 1.77 24.39 4.39
C GLU A 462 3.08 25.03 3.98
N ALA A 463 3.38 24.99 2.67
CA ALA A 463 4.50 25.64 2.06
C ALA A 463 4.06 26.49 0.86
N LYS A 464 4.50 27.75 0.81
CA LYS A 464 4.20 28.70 -0.29
C LYS A 464 5.50 29.14 -0.92
N LEU A 465 5.70 28.78 -2.18
CA LEU A 465 6.82 29.30 -2.98
C LEU A 465 6.42 30.66 -3.54
N CYS A 466 7.14 31.69 -3.18
CA CYS A 466 6.85 33.06 -3.53
C CYS A 466 7.98 33.65 -4.37
N LYS A 467 7.64 34.48 -5.36
CA LYS A 467 8.55 35.35 -6.06
C LYS A 467 8.12 36.77 -5.77
N GLU A 468 9.02 37.55 -5.14
CA GLU A 468 8.69 38.85 -4.57
C GLU A 468 7.48 38.72 -3.60
N ASN A 469 6.35 39.33 -3.90
CA ASN A 469 5.12 39.29 -3.09
C ASN A 469 4.03 38.35 -3.65
N SER A 470 4.31 37.64 -4.76
CA SER A 470 3.34 36.79 -5.44
C SER A 470 3.59 35.33 -5.15
N VAL A 471 2.53 34.59 -4.81
CA VAL A 471 2.60 33.13 -4.65
C VAL A 471 2.68 32.48 -6.04
N VAL A 472 3.75 31.75 -6.29
CA VAL A 472 4.00 30.99 -7.52
C VAL A 472 3.30 29.64 -7.46
N THR A 473 3.46 28.94 -6.35
CA THR A 473 2.79 27.67 -6.11
C THR A 473 2.78 27.35 -4.62
N THR A 474 1.99 26.36 -4.24
CA THR A 474 1.84 25.90 -2.86
C THR A 474 1.94 24.39 -2.76
N GLY A 475 2.05 23.90 -1.54
CA GLY A 475 1.88 22.50 -1.22
C GLY A 475 1.63 22.31 0.27
N TYR A 476 1.20 21.11 0.64
CA TYR A 476 0.95 20.79 2.04
C TYR A 476 1.08 19.28 2.30
N ASP A 477 1.33 18.93 3.55
CA ASP A 477 1.11 17.59 4.08
C ASP A 477 0.51 17.69 5.48
N ASP A 478 -0.22 16.65 5.88
CA ASP A 478 -0.89 16.58 7.16
C ASP A 478 -0.11 15.68 8.12
N ILE A 479 -0.05 16.09 9.39
CA ILE A 479 0.52 15.32 10.50
C ILE A 479 -0.53 15.16 11.60
N LEU A 480 -0.42 14.07 12.38
CA LEU A 480 -1.23 13.86 13.55
C LEU A 480 -0.43 14.24 14.83
N SER A 481 -0.88 15.25 15.54
CA SER A 481 -0.41 15.59 16.89
C SER A 481 -1.11 14.70 17.92
N VAL A 482 -0.36 13.88 18.65
CA VAL A 482 -0.90 13.00 19.69
C VAL A 482 -0.54 13.54 21.08
N ASN A 483 -1.56 13.91 21.83
CA ASN A 483 -1.41 14.36 23.20
C ASN A 483 -1.62 13.19 24.17
N LEU A 484 -0.56 12.74 24.81
CA LEU A 484 -0.58 11.75 25.89
C LEU A 484 -0.55 12.37 27.29
N ALA A 485 -0.38 13.70 27.38
CA ALA A 485 -0.46 14.43 28.64
C ALA A 485 -1.92 14.56 29.04
N SER A 486 -2.43 13.60 29.76
CA SER A 486 -3.77 13.62 30.33
C SER A 486 -3.70 13.63 31.85
N ASN A 487 -4.82 13.91 32.49
CA ASN A 487 -4.99 13.66 33.92
C ASN A 487 -4.69 12.18 34.21
N MET A 488 -4.29 11.89 35.46
CA MET A 488 -4.12 10.50 35.91
C MET A 488 -5.43 9.75 35.66
N LEU A 489 -5.33 8.60 34.99
CA LEU A 489 -6.47 7.73 34.69
C LEU A 489 -7.13 7.22 35.97
N ASP A 490 -8.44 7.22 36.00
CA ASP A 490 -9.25 6.78 37.14
C ASP A 490 -9.57 5.29 37.08
N GLY A 491 -9.97 4.75 38.19
CA GLY A 491 -10.44 3.39 38.34
C GLY A 491 -9.36 2.39 38.74
N LYS A 492 -9.77 1.39 39.53
CA LYS A 492 -8.91 0.27 39.90
C LYS A 492 -8.84 -0.75 38.76
N GLY A 493 -7.65 -0.92 38.22
CA GLY A 493 -7.44 -1.76 37.01
C GLY A 493 -6.47 -2.91 37.19
N ALA A 494 -6.60 -3.91 36.31
CA ALA A 494 -5.64 -4.98 36.18
C ALA A 494 -5.33 -5.26 34.69
N VAL A 495 -4.18 -5.89 34.46
CA VAL A 495 -3.73 -6.28 33.11
C VAL A 495 -3.49 -7.76 33.07
N TRP A 496 -4.00 -8.42 32.04
CA TRP A 496 -3.71 -9.82 31.72
C TRP A 496 -2.91 -9.91 30.42
N GLU A 497 -1.63 -10.03 30.57
CA GLU A 497 -0.64 -10.16 29.48
C GLU A 497 0.42 -11.21 29.84
N ASP A 498 1.15 -11.71 28.85
CA ASP A 498 2.24 -12.67 29.08
C ASP A 498 3.57 -12.03 29.45
N GLY A 499 3.70 -10.73 29.24
CA GLY A 499 4.85 -9.90 29.62
C GLY A 499 4.49 -8.90 30.69
N SER A 500 5.08 -7.72 30.55
CA SER A 500 4.78 -6.58 31.43
C SER A 500 4.76 -5.23 30.67
N ALA A 501 4.68 -5.29 29.36
CA ALA A 501 4.77 -4.11 28.51
C ALA A 501 3.64 -3.11 28.80
N LEU A 502 2.41 -3.61 28.87
CA LEU A 502 1.23 -2.82 29.14
C LEU A 502 1.20 -2.30 30.58
N GLN A 503 1.53 -3.18 31.54
CA GLN A 503 1.64 -2.80 32.95
C GLN A 503 2.70 -1.72 33.16
N ASN A 504 3.88 -1.87 32.53
CA ASN A 504 4.95 -0.88 32.58
C ASN A 504 4.54 0.43 31.90
N PHE A 505 3.83 0.36 30.78
CA PHE A 505 3.31 1.55 30.10
C PHE A 505 2.32 2.33 30.99
N LEU A 506 1.45 1.65 31.71
CA LEU A 506 0.44 2.27 32.57
C LEU A 506 1.01 2.73 33.92
N LYS A 507 2.19 2.28 34.33
CA LYS A 507 2.82 2.65 35.59
C LYS A 507 3.00 4.17 35.73
N GLY A 508 2.46 4.75 36.81
CA GLY A 508 2.50 6.18 37.05
C GLY A 508 1.57 7.03 36.19
N LYS A 509 0.68 6.39 35.40
CA LYS A 509 -0.34 7.06 34.60
C LYS A 509 -1.76 6.84 35.12
N THR A 510 -1.93 5.97 36.07
CA THR A 510 -3.20 5.66 36.78
C THR A 510 -3.12 6.14 38.22
N LYS A 511 -4.24 6.56 38.80
CA LYS A 511 -4.31 7.00 40.21
C LYS A 511 -4.01 5.86 41.16
N GLU A 512 -4.49 4.67 40.88
CA GLU A 512 -4.19 3.44 41.57
C GLU A 512 -3.13 2.59 40.83
N ALA A 513 -2.38 1.78 41.53
CA ALA A 513 -1.41 0.87 40.92
C ALA A 513 -2.15 -0.22 40.10
N VAL A 514 -1.74 -0.44 38.85
CA VAL A 514 -2.29 -1.48 38.00
C VAL A 514 -1.70 -2.84 38.37
N ALA A 515 -2.55 -3.79 38.76
CA ALA A 515 -2.17 -5.13 39.13
C ALA A 515 -2.01 -6.06 37.89
N ALA A 516 -1.19 -7.12 38.05
CA ALA A 516 -1.34 -8.27 37.17
C ALA A 516 -2.67 -8.96 37.51
N TYR A 517 -3.45 -9.38 36.49
CA TYR A 517 -4.74 -9.97 36.71
C TYR A 517 -4.61 -11.40 37.26
N GLU A 518 -5.33 -11.67 38.35
CA GLU A 518 -5.54 -12.98 38.97
C GLU A 518 -7.04 -13.14 39.29
N ASP A 519 -7.54 -14.37 39.25
CA ASP A 519 -8.95 -14.68 39.47
C ASP A 519 -9.45 -14.30 40.90
N ASN A 520 -8.56 -14.21 41.85
CA ASN A 520 -8.86 -13.90 43.27
C ASN A 520 -8.83 -12.41 43.61
N LEU A 521 -8.52 -11.55 42.64
CA LEU A 521 -8.55 -10.09 42.88
C LEU A 521 -9.95 -9.62 43.28
N GLY A 522 -10.03 -8.65 44.17
CA GLY A 522 -11.29 -7.98 44.55
C GLY A 522 -11.93 -7.26 43.36
N LYS A 523 -12.97 -6.45 43.60
CA LYS A 523 -13.65 -5.70 42.56
C LYS A 523 -12.68 -4.82 41.77
N LEU A 524 -12.79 -4.86 40.46
CA LEU A 524 -12.04 -4.05 39.48
C LEU A 524 -13.01 -3.26 38.63
N ASP A 525 -12.65 -2.02 38.30
CA ASP A 525 -13.41 -1.18 37.40
C ASP A 525 -13.13 -1.57 35.95
N TRP A 526 -11.88 -1.91 35.66
CA TRP A 526 -11.50 -2.36 34.32
C TRP A 526 -10.39 -3.45 34.34
N ILE A 527 -10.40 -4.28 33.28
CA ILE A 527 -9.34 -5.27 33.02
C ILE A 527 -8.95 -5.16 31.55
N MET A 528 -7.65 -5.00 31.28
CA MET A 528 -7.13 -5.00 29.92
C MET A 528 -6.43 -6.34 29.61
N VAL A 529 -6.81 -6.96 28.47
CA VAL A 529 -6.39 -8.30 28.08
C VAL A 529 -5.59 -8.23 26.79
N ALA A 530 -4.35 -8.70 26.83
CA ALA A 530 -3.42 -8.70 25.72
C ALA A 530 -2.84 -10.11 25.48
N ARG A 531 -3.72 -11.09 25.37
CA ARG A 531 -3.38 -12.48 25.09
C ARG A 531 -4.61 -13.29 24.66
N PRO A 532 -4.44 -14.46 24.03
CA PRO A 532 -5.55 -15.39 23.77
C PRO A 532 -6.13 -16.03 25.06
N PRO A 533 -7.37 -16.57 25.01
CA PRO A 533 -8.07 -17.07 26.18
C PRO A 533 -7.57 -18.42 26.70
N ARG A 534 -6.95 -19.25 25.88
CA ARG A 534 -6.59 -20.64 26.23
C ARG A 534 -5.12 -20.76 26.62
N LYS A 535 -4.82 -21.65 27.54
CA LYS A 535 -3.48 -21.87 28.13
C LYS A 535 -2.46 -22.44 27.15
N ASP A 536 -2.90 -23.26 26.22
CA ASP A 536 -2.10 -23.98 25.24
C ASP A 536 -1.85 -23.16 23.95
N GLN A 537 -2.40 -21.97 23.87
CA GLN A 537 -2.18 -21.09 22.73
C GLN A 537 -0.81 -20.42 22.79
N LEU A 538 -0.20 -20.35 21.62
CA LEU A 538 1.06 -19.66 21.42
C LEU A 538 0.84 -18.15 21.49
N THR A 539 1.75 -17.45 22.17
CA THR A 539 1.78 -16.00 22.28
C THR A 539 3.14 -15.49 21.84
N MET A 540 3.21 -14.25 21.35
CA MET A 540 4.50 -13.67 20.96
C MET A 540 5.45 -13.63 22.15
N VAL A 541 6.70 -14.04 21.95
CA VAL A 541 7.75 -13.94 22.97
C VAL A 541 7.93 -12.46 23.34
N PRO A 542 7.68 -12.06 24.61
CA PRO A 542 7.71 -10.68 24.99
C PRO A 542 9.14 -10.12 25.08
N MET A 543 9.29 -8.82 24.87
CA MET A 543 10.59 -8.12 24.92
C MET A 543 11.33 -8.39 26.25
N GLU A 544 10.62 -8.46 27.36
CA GLU A 544 11.18 -8.68 28.68
C GLU A 544 11.85 -10.06 28.84
N ALA A 545 11.43 -11.00 28.02
CA ALA A 545 12.05 -12.33 27.95
C ALA A 545 13.25 -12.41 26.99
N LEU A 546 13.58 -11.33 26.29
CA LEU A 546 14.67 -11.32 25.31
C LEU A 546 15.79 -10.38 25.75
N ARG A 547 17.05 -10.81 25.48
CA ARG A 547 18.24 -10.01 25.75
C ARG A 547 19.21 -10.10 24.57
N SER A 548 19.72 -8.95 24.11
CA SER A 548 20.83 -8.87 23.18
C SER A 548 22.15 -9.31 23.85
N ALA A 549 23.20 -9.45 23.08
CA ALA A 549 24.54 -9.75 23.58
C ALA A 549 25.01 -8.75 24.63
N ASP A 550 24.66 -7.47 24.47
CA ASP A 550 24.95 -6.38 25.42
C ASP A 550 24.00 -6.34 26.62
N GLY A 551 23.08 -7.30 26.75
CA GLY A 551 22.10 -7.38 27.84
C GLY A 551 20.91 -6.41 27.71
N LYS A 552 20.77 -5.68 26.62
CA LYS A 552 19.60 -4.81 26.34
C LYS A 552 18.36 -5.68 26.08
N PRO A 553 17.14 -5.20 26.42
CA PRO A 553 15.91 -5.89 26.01
C PRO A 553 15.80 -6.04 24.49
N GLY A 554 15.47 -7.24 24.02
CA GLY A 554 15.41 -7.60 22.59
C GLY A 554 16.52 -8.53 22.15
N LEU A 555 16.61 -8.80 20.85
CA LEU A 555 17.64 -9.62 20.21
C LEU A 555 18.46 -8.80 19.22
N ASP A 556 19.74 -9.12 19.08
CA ASP A 556 20.57 -8.60 18.01
C ASP A 556 20.05 -9.15 16.68
N VAL A 557 19.87 -8.28 15.69
CA VAL A 557 19.38 -8.62 14.35
C VAL A 557 20.40 -8.23 13.33
N VAL A 558 20.71 -9.15 12.44
CA VAL A 558 21.56 -8.92 11.27
C VAL A 558 20.77 -9.22 10.02
N TYR A 559 20.77 -8.29 9.07
CA TYR A 559 20.12 -8.42 7.77
C TYR A 559 21.15 -8.71 6.69
N TYR A 560 20.86 -9.66 5.81
CA TYR A 560 21.73 -10.11 4.74
C TYR A 560 21.04 -9.97 3.40
N GLU A 561 21.76 -9.49 2.39
CA GLU A 561 21.29 -9.37 1.00
C GLU A 561 21.20 -10.73 0.28
N ASP A 562 21.65 -11.80 0.92
CA ASP A 562 21.61 -13.18 0.41
C ASP A 562 20.98 -14.14 1.41
N MET A 563 20.57 -15.33 0.95
CA MET A 563 20.01 -16.39 1.79
C MET A 563 21.08 -17.26 2.47
N GLU A 564 22.33 -17.09 2.13
CA GLU A 564 23.48 -17.83 2.67
C GLU A 564 24.13 -17.14 3.87
N PHE A 565 23.65 -15.96 4.26
CA PHE A 565 24.14 -15.12 5.37
C PHE A 565 25.60 -14.68 5.19
N GLN A 566 26.00 -14.32 3.97
CA GLN A 566 27.37 -13.91 3.64
C GLN A 566 27.52 -12.41 3.46
N LYS A 567 26.46 -11.73 2.93
CA LYS A 567 26.46 -10.31 2.61
C LYS A 567 25.62 -9.54 3.61
N GLU A 568 26.24 -9.15 4.73
CA GLU A 568 25.61 -8.29 5.73
C GLU A 568 25.40 -6.89 5.19
N VAL A 569 24.19 -6.33 5.41
CA VAL A 569 23.83 -4.97 4.95
C VAL A 569 23.42 -4.05 6.09
N TYR A 570 22.85 -4.58 7.19
CA TYR A 570 22.42 -3.78 8.32
C TYR A 570 22.30 -4.61 9.58
N HIS A 571 22.47 -3.98 10.74
CA HIS A 571 22.22 -4.60 12.04
C HIS A 571 21.56 -3.62 13.01
N GLU A 572 20.75 -4.17 13.92
CA GLU A 572 20.04 -3.42 14.97
C GLU A 572 19.71 -4.34 16.15
N VAL A 573 19.10 -3.79 17.18
CA VAL A 573 18.48 -4.59 18.25
C VAL A 573 16.97 -4.52 18.09
N ALA A 574 16.34 -5.64 17.74
CA ALA A 574 14.89 -5.77 17.66
C ALA A 574 14.32 -6.12 19.03
N LYS A 575 13.34 -5.37 19.48
CA LYS A 575 12.67 -5.58 20.79
C LYS A 575 11.95 -6.92 20.85
N VAL A 576 11.36 -7.35 19.75
CA VAL A 576 10.68 -8.63 19.57
C VAL A 576 10.97 -9.18 18.18
N VAL A 577 10.76 -10.47 17.97
CA VAL A 577 10.78 -11.06 16.63
C VAL A 577 9.38 -10.97 16.05
N ASN A 578 9.10 -9.91 15.32
CA ASN A 578 7.82 -9.66 14.65
C ASN A 578 8.04 -8.90 13.34
N LEU A 579 8.50 -9.64 12.33
CA LEU A 579 8.69 -9.12 10.98
C LEU A 579 7.36 -9.18 10.23
N SER A 580 6.95 -8.08 9.65
CA SER A 580 5.83 -8.02 8.71
C SER A 580 6.19 -7.09 7.55
N ALA A 581 6.65 -7.67 6.45
CA ALA A 581 6.89 -6.98 5.20
C ALA A 581 5.83 -7.40 4.18
N ILE A 582 5.10 -6.45 3.63
CA ILE A 582 4.20 -6.70 2.51
C ILE A 582 4.99 -6.73 1.20
N GLU A 583 4.39 -7.21 0.13
CA GLU A 583 5.04 -7.27 -1.19
C GLU A 583 5.55 -5.89 -1.59
N GLY A 584 6.83 -5.83 -1.98
CA GLY A 584 7.52 -4.58 -2.29
C GLY A 584 8.00 -3.77 -1.08
N ALA A 585 7.61 -4.13 0.16
CA ALA A 585 8.17 -3.53 1.36
C ALA A 585 9.51 -4.17 1.74
N THR A 586 10.32 -3.42 2.46
CA THR A 586 11.60 -3.89 2.99
C THR A 586 11.41 -4.55 4.36
N PRO A 587 12.25 -5.52 4.72
CA PRO A 587 12.17 -6.17 6.03
C PRO A 587 12.54 -5.24 7.19
N SER A 588 13.27 -4.18 6.93
CA SER A 588 13.56 -3.09 7.86
C SER A 588 13.51 -1.76 7.10
N PRO A 589 13.13 -0.66 7.75
CA PRO A 589 13.17 0.66 7.14
C PRO A 589 14.56 1.08 6.62
N PHE A 590 15.62 0.45 7.07
CA PHE A 590 17.01 0.76 6.69
C PHE A 590 17.61 -0.21 5.66
N VAL A 591 16.82 -1.20 5.23
CA VAL A 591 17.28 -2.25 4.32
C VAL A 591 16.36 -2.33 3.12
N TYR A 592 16.93 -2.23 1.94
CA TYR A 592 16.19 -2.30 0.69
C TYR A 592 16.58 -3.59 -0.04
N MET A 593 15.79 -4.65 0.14
CA MET A 593 16.00 -5.95 -0.49
C MET A 593 14.70 -6.42 -1.13
N LEU A 594 14.78 -6.79 -2.39
CA LEU A 594 13.62 -7.22 -3.18
C LEU A 594 13.55 -8.73 -3.39
N ASP A 595 14.69 -9.40 -3.49
CA ASP A 595 14.75 -10.82 -3.81
C ASP A 595 15.81 -11.53 -2.94
N GLY A 596 15.42 -12.64 -2.34
CA GLY A 596 16.31 -13.61 -1.73
C GLY A 596 17.22 -13.07 -0.63
N TYR A 597 16.70 -12.88 0.57
CA TYR A 597 17.43 -12.33 1.70
C TYR A 597 17.39 -13.23 2.93
N GLY A 598 18.32 -13.00 3.85
CA GLY A 598 18.40 -13.64 5.15
C GLY A 598 18.30 -12.64 6.31
N ILE A 599 17.69 -13.08 7.41
CA ILE A 599 17.68 -12.33 8.67
C ILE A 599 18.07 -13.29 9.78
N LYS A 600 18.97 -12.85 10.65
CA LYS A 600 19.39 -13.61 11.81
C LYS A 600 19.12 -12.81 13.09
N TRP A 601 18.31 -13.37 13.97
CA TRP A 601 18.13 -12.88 15.33
C TRP A 601 18.98 -13.74 16.27
N SER A 602 19.70 -13.12 17.17
CA SER A 602 20.54 -13.82 18.15
C SER A 602 20.60 -13.09 19.50
N GLY A 603 20.78 -13.86 20.55
CA GLY A 603 20.84 -13.33 21.91
C GLY A 603 20.43 -14.37 22.94
N LYS A 604 19.68 -13.94 23.96
CA LYS A 604 19.26 -14.83 25.04
C LYS A 604 17.76 -14.74 25.28
N VAL A 605 17.14 -15.86 25.61
CA VAL A 605 15.79 -15.93 26.17
C VAL A 605 15.89 -16.11 27.69
N LEU A 606 15.12 -15.30 28.45
CA LEU A 606 15.05 -15.31 29.89
C LEU A 606 13.63 -15.75 30.32
N PRO A 607 13.43 -17.04 30.60
CA PRO A 607 12.13 -17.56 31.02
C PRO A 607 11.79 -17.10 32.45
N SER A 608 10.52 -16.82 32.71
CA SER A 608 10.03 -16.41 34.04
C SER A 608 9.81 -17.59 34.99
N VAL A 609 9.50 -18.75 34.47
CA VAL A 609 9.23 -20.00 35.20
C VAL A 609 10.03 -21.16 34.61
N SER A 610 10.32 -22.17 35.46
CA SER A 610 10.98 -23.41 34.99
C SER A 610 9.94 -24.36 34.39
N GLY A 611 10.26 -25.00 33.26
CA GLY A 611 9.40 -26.00 32.63
C GLY A 611 9.68 -26.22 31.17
N GLU A 612 8.85 -27.04 30.53
CA GLU A 612 8.89 -27.27 29.09
C GLU A 612 8.17 -26.15 28.35
N TYR A 613 8.91 -25.36 27.61
CA TYR A 613 8.41 -24.34 26.69
C TYR A 613 8.25 -24.92 25.30
N THR A 614 7.24 -24.46 24.56
CA THR A 614 7.17 -24.65 23.10
C THR A 614 7.52 -23.31 22.44
N ILE A 615 8.55 -23.26 21.59
CA ILE A 615 8.99 -22.05 20.89
C ILE A 615 8.90 -22.32 19.39
N ILE A 616 7.96 -21.65 18.72
CA ILE A 616 7.65 -21.88 17.30
C ILE A 616 7.53 -20.55 16.57
N PRO A 617 8.17 -20.38 15.39
CA PRO A 617 7.97 -19.21 14.56
C PRO A 617 6.67 -19.33 13.76
N GLN A 618 5.91 -18.25 13.69
CA GLN A 618 4.80 -18.08 12.75
C GLN A 618 5.33 -17.38 11.51
N SER A 619 5.04 -17.88 10.32
CA SER A 619 5.52 -17.29 9.07
C SER A 619 4.54 -17.50 7.93
N ASN A 620 4.72 -16.75 6.86
CA ASN A 620 4.00 -16.96 5.62
C ASN A 620 4.70 -18.02 4.72
N ASP A 621 4.00 -18.41 3.67
CA ASP A 621 4.49 -19.31 2.63
C ASP A 621 5.86 -18.88 2.08
N ARG A 622 6.70 -19.87 1.74
CA ARG A 622 8.04 -19.74 1.16
C ARG A 622 9.18 -19.36 2.12
N SER A 623 8.88 -19.02 3.37
CA SER A 623 9.92 -18.81 4.37
C SER A 623 10.61 -20.13 4.74
N MET A 624 11.93 -20.05 4.95
CA MET A 624 12.71 -21.13 5.57
C MET A 624 13.20 -20.60 6.91
N ILE A 625 12.96 -21.36 7.99
CA ILE A 625 13.26 -20.87 9.34
C ILE A 625 13.92 -21.99 10.13
N GLU A 626 14.94 -21.64 10.90
CA GLU A 626 15.54 -22.53 11.88
C GLU A 626 15.58 -21.81 13.24
N VAL A 627 15.17 -22.52 14.29
CA VAL A 627 15.24 -22.03 15.68
C VAL A 627 16.18 -22.90 16.48
N PHE A 628 17.16 -22.26 17.13
CA PHE A 628 18.14 -22.90 18.00
C PHE A 628 18.03 -22.36 19.41
N VAL A 629 18.10 -23.25 20.39
CA VAL A 629 18.23 -22.89 21.80
C VAL A 629 19.42 -23.63 22.39
N ASN A 630 20.35 -22.91 23.03
CA ASN A 630 21.63 -23.43 23.54
C ASN A 630 22.41 -24.25 22.46
N GLY A 631 22.39 -23.78 21.23
CA GLY A 631 23.04 -24.41 20.08
C GLY A 631 22.33 -25.63 19.50
N LYS A 632 21.25 -26.12 20.13
CA LYS A 632 20.45 -27.23 19.62
C LYS A 632 19.32 -26.71 18.76
N LYS A 633 19.17 -27.21 17.52
CA LYS A 633 18.02 -26.92 16.67
C LYS A 633 16.78 -27.60 17.24
N ILE A 634 15.78 -26.83 17.59
CA ILE A 634 14.49 -27.30 18.17
C ILE A 634 13.35 -27.28 17.15
N TYR A 635 13.45 -26.42 16.11
CA TYR A 635 12.42 -26.31 15.10
C TYR A 635 12.99 -25.85 13.75
N GLU A 636 12.38 -26.33 12.67
CA GLU A 636 12.77 -25.95 11.31
C GLU A 636 11.55 -25.93 10.36
N ILE A 637 11.47 -24.92 9.48
CA ILE A 637 10.64 -24.95 8.27
C ILE A 637 11.57 -25.04 7.08
N THR A 638 11.48 -26.17 6.34
CA THR A 638 12.36 -26.44 5.19
C THR A 638 11.87 -25.73 3.91
N ARG A 639 12.73 -25.70 2.88
CA ARG A 639 12.38 -25.21 1.54
C ARG A 639 11.18 -25.98 0.94
N LYS A 640 10.94 -27.22 1.36
CA LYS A 640 9.79 -28.05 0.94
C LYS A 640 8.55 -27.82 1.79
N LYS A 641 8.57 -26.85 2.70
CA LYS A 641 7.50 -26.56 3.66
C LYS A 641 7.26 -27.67 4.69
N GLU A 642 8.25 -28.50 4.93
CA GLU A 642 8.21 -29.50 5.99
C GLU A 642 8.52 -28.82 7.32
N HIS A 643 7.74 -29.13 8.36
CA HIS A 643 7.96 -28.67 9.73
C HIS A 643 8.69 -29.80 10.47
N LEU A 644 9.93 -29.54 10.89
CA LEU A 644 10.78 -30.50 11.59
C LEU A 644 11.02 -30.01 13.03
N GLY A 645 10.90 -30.93 13.98
CA GLY A 645 10.93 -30.60 15.41
C GLY A 645 9.56 -30.12 15.91
N ASP A 646 9.38 -30.14 17.22
CA ASP A 646 8.15 -29.74 17.92
C ASP A 646 8.30 -28.40 18.67
N GLY A 647 9.46 -27.78 18.57
CA GLY A 647 9.78 -26.52 19.23
C GLY A 647 9.94 -26.65 20.76
N LYS A 648 9.90 -27.85 21.33
CA LYS A 648 9.93 -28.07 22.77
C LYS A 648 11.34 -27.98 23.34
N VAL A 649 11.46 -27.27 24.45
CA VAL A 649 12.71 -27.10 25.18
C VAL A 649 12.44 -26.88 26.67
N TYR A 650 13.21 -27.52 27.52
CA TYR A 650 13.17 -27.24 28.95
C TYR A 650 14.02 -26.01 29.26
N LEU A 651 13.42 -24.99 29.90
CA LEU A 651 14.09 -23.79 30.35
C LEU A 651 13.95 -23.65 31.89
N GLU A 652 15.00 -23.08 32.53
CA GLU A 652 15.01 -22.81 33.96
C GLU A 652 14.63 -21.36 34.21
N GLY A 653 13.59 -21.14 35.03
CA GLY A 653 13.11 -19.80 35.41
C GLY A 653 14.23 -18.95 36.01
N GLY A 654 14.35 -17.71 35.52
CA GLY A 654 15.40 -16.78 35.96
C GLY A 654 16.80 -17.05 35.38
N LYS A 655 17.00 -18.13 34.63
CA LYS A 655 18.27 -18.39 33.93
C LYS A 655 18.13 -18.17 32.43
N SER A 656 19.07 -17.41 31.86
CA SER A 656 19.09 -17.16 30.43
C SER A 656 19.58 -18.39 29.65
N ALA A 657 18.96 -18.64 28.47
CA ALA A 657 19.40 -19.60 27.49
C ALA A 657 19.71 -18.87 26.17
N ASP A 658 20.73 -19.34 25.44
CA ASP A 658 21.06 -18.76 24.15
C ASP A 658 19.97 -19.10 23.13
N ILE A 659 19.55 -18.11 22.32
CA ILE A 659 18.57 -18.29 21.24
C ILE A 659 19.10 -17.71 19.94
N GLU A 660 18.90 -18.45 18.85
CA GLU A 660 19.20 -17.99 17.50
C GLU A 660 18.07 -18.40 16.55
N ILE A 661 17.60 -17.45 15.75
CA ILE A 661 16.60 -17.68 14.71
C ILE A 661 17.23 -17.30 13.36
N ARG A 662 17.23 -18.21 12.41
CA ARG A 662 17.67 -18.00 11.03
C ARG A 662 16.47 -18.02 10.14
N PHE A 663 16.22 -16.90 9.49
CA PHE A 663 15.11 -16.73 8.56
C PHE A 663 15.64 -16.47 7.16
N ARG A 664 15.07 -17.12 6.16
CA ARG A 664 15.37 -16.92 4.74
C ARG A 664 14.09 -16.78 3.97
N HIS A 665 14.04 -15.81 3.09
CA HIS A 665 12.85 -15.61 2.26
C HIS A 665 13.27 -15.25 0.82
N PRO A 666 12.66 -15.89 -0.22
CA PRO A 666 13.06 -15.67 -1.61
C PRO A 666 12.48 -14.40 -2.24
N ARG A 667 11.57 -13.69 -1.56
CA ARG A 667 10.90 -12.48 -2.06
C ARG A 667 10.77 -11.43 -0.96
N SER A 668 10.27 -10.23 -1.32
CA SER A 668 10.09 -9.12 -0.39
C SER A 668 8.99 -9.32 0.66
N ASN A 669 7.90 -10.03 0.32
CA ASN A 669 6.73 -10.20 1.20
C ASN A 669 6.95 -11.24 2.29
N ALA A 670 7.55 -10.87 3.39
CA ALA A 670 7.90 -11.78 4.46
C ALA A 670 7.14 -11.50 5.76
N ARG A 671 6.82 -12.56 6.47
CA ARG A 671 6.31 -12.49 7.85
C ARG A 671 7.06 -13.49 8.70
N CYS A 672 7.46 -13.07 9.88
CA CYS A 672 8.07 -13.93 10.88
C CYS A 672 7.79 -13.39 12.28
N ARG A 673 7.05 -14.13 13.09
CA ARG A 673 6.82 -13.83 14.50
C ARG A 673 7.26 -15.02 15.34
N LEU A 674 8.05 -14.79 16.36
CA LEU A 674 8.43 -15.85 17.29
C LEU A 674 7.41 -15.95 18.40
N ASP A 675 6.74 -17.10 18.49
CA ASP A 675 5.75 -17.38 19.51
C ASP A 675 6.26 -18.45 20.48
N TRP A 676 5.74 -18.43 21.69
CA TRP A 676 5.97 -19.46 22.67
C TRP A 676 4.70 -19.82 23.46
N ALA A 677 4.68 -21.05 23.98
CA ALA A 677 3.77 -21.45 25.05
C ALA A 677 4.58 -21.60 26.31
N VAL A 678 4.15 -20.89 27.38
CA VAL A 678 4.82 -20.87 28.68
C VAL A 678 4.20 -21.95 29.56
N PRO A 679 4.98 -22.80 30.25
CA PRO A 679 4.44 -23.75 31.23
C PRO A 679 3.87 -22.96 32.41
N ASN A 680 2.55 -22.86 32.50
CA ASN A 680 1.90 -22.11 33.57
C ASN A 680 0.59 -22.77 34.04
N ASP A 681 0.65 -23.41 35.22
CA ASP A 681 -0.52 -24.05 35.86
C ASP A 681 -1.45 -23.04 36.56
N LYS A 682 -1.02 -21.76 36.72
CA LYS A 682 -1.74 -20.70 37.45
C LYS A 682 -2.38 -19.65 36.54
N MET A 683 -2.51 -19.92 35.27
CA MET A 683 -3.14 -18.98 34.35
C MET A 683 -4.59 -18.70 34.77
N PRO A 684 -5.03 -17.42 34.76
CA PRO A 684 -6.42 -17.05 35.02
C PRO A 684 -7.42 -17.76 34.08
N ASP A 685 -8.65 -17.93 34.55
CA ASP A 685 -9.72 -18.58 33.80
C ASP A 685 -10.50 -17.58 32.94
N ALA A 686 -10.55 -17.83 31.63
CA ALA A 686 -11.24 -16.95 30.69
C ALA A 686 -12.74 -16.81 30.98
N GLN A 687 -13.39 -17.89 31.45
CA GLN A 687 -14.81 -17.85 31.81
C GLN A 687 -15.04 -16.98 33.04
N ARG A 688 -14.17 -17.08 34.07
CA ARG A 688 -14.25 -16.19 35.27
C ARG A 688 -14.02 -14.73 34.91
N LEU A 689 -13.15 -14.45 33.94
CA LEU A 689 -12.99 -13.08 33.43
C LEU A 689 -14.32 -12.57 32.88
N MET A 690 -15.01 -13.32 32.01
CA MET A 690 -16.33 -12.92 31.49
C MET A 690 -17.36 -12.74 32.60
N GLU A 691 -17.37 -13.61 33.61
CA GLU A 691 -18.28 -13.50 34.77
C GLU A 691 -18.09 -12.21 35.55
N ARG A 692 -16.90 -11.60 35.57
CA ARG A 692 -16.66 -10.27 36.19
C ARG A 692 -17.39 -9.16 35.46
N ALA A 693 -17.44 -9.19 34.15
CA ALA A 693 -18.24 -8.22 33.38
C ALA A 693 -19.74 -8.42 33.71
N VAL A 694 -20.20 -9.68 33.71
CA VAL A 694 -21.61 -10.01 33.95
C VAL A 694 -22.07 -9.58 35.36
N ASN A 695 -21.27 -9.92 36.39
CA ASN A 695 -21.70 -9.83 37.80
C ASN A 695 -21.23 -8.55 38.50
N ASP A 696 -19.97 -8.12 38.27
CA ASP A 696 -19.33 -7.04 39.01
C ASP A 696 -19.43 -5.67 38.33
N GLY A 697 -19.80 -5.65 37.03
CA GLY A 697 -19.85 -4.43 36.25
C GLY A 697 -18.46 -4.00 35.71
N THR A 698 -17.47 -4.91 35.71
CA THR A 698 -16.13 -4.66 35.20
C THR A 698 -16.14 -4.43 33.70
N LYS A 699 -15.43 -3.41 33.22
CA LYS A 699 -15.15 -3.21 31.78
C LYS A 699 -13.94 -4.05 31.36
N ILE A 700 -14.09 -4.88 30.35
CA ILE A 700 -13.00 -5.70 29.80
C ILE A 700 -12.58 -5.16 28.46
N PHE A 701 -11.27 -4.90 28.27
CA PHE A 701 -10.68 -4.43 27.02
C PHE A 701 -9.77 -5.51 26.43
N ILE A 702 -10.23 -6.19 25.40
CA ILE A 702 -9.46 -7.23 24.69
C ILE A 702 -8.77 -6.56 23.51
N ILE A 703 -7.45 -6.35 23.62
CA ILE A 703 -6.64 -5.58 22.65
C ILE A 703 -5.66 -6.45 21.85
N GLN A 704 -5.74 -7.76 22.01
CA GLN A 704 -4.99 -8.76 21.26
C GLN A 704 -5.81 -10.05 21.15
N SER A 705 -5.66 -10.78 20.02
CA SER A 705 -6.32 -12.05 19.76
C SER A 705 -7.85 -12.04 19.93
N ALA A 706 -8.49 -10.91 19.57
CA ALA A 706 -9.94 -10.74 19.75
C ALA A 706 -10.78 -11.79 19.01
N ASP A 707 -10.26 -12.32 17.90
CA ASP A 707 -10.86 -13.40 17.14
C ASP A 707 -10.93 -14.72 17.93
N GLU A 708 -9.94 -15.00 18.78
CA GLU A 708 -9.91 -16.15 19.66
C GLU A 708 -10.87 -16.00 20.87
N TRP A 709 -11.16 -14.75 21.26
CA TRP A 709 -12.10 -14.42 22.33
C TRP A 709 -13.56 -14.40 21.87
N SER A 710 -13.82 -14.36 20.55
CA SER A 710 -15.17 -14.19 20.00
C SER A 710 -16.17 -15.25 20.48
N GLU A 711 -15.75 -16.51 20.62
CA GLU A 711 -16.58 -17.60 21.14
C GLU A 711 -16.95 -17.39 22.62
N PHE A 712 -15.99 -16.94 23.48
CA PHE A 712 -16.24 -16.64 24.89
C PHE A 712 -17.19 -15.45 25.05
N ILE A 713 -17.01 -14.41 24.21
CA ILE A 713 -17.89 -13.23 24.20
C ILE A 713 -19.32 -13.66 23.83
N ALA A 714 -19.47 -14.45 22.76
CA ALA A 714 -20.78 -14.94 22.32
C ALA A 714 -21.46 -15.82 23.36
N ALA A 715 -20.71 -16.74 24.00
CA ALA A 715 -21.25 -17.63 25.02
C ALA A 715 -21.77 -16.90 26.28
N ASN A 716 -21.28 -15.69 26.59
CA ASN A 716 -21.62 -14.92 27.79
C ASN A 716 -22.49 -13.66 27.51
N SER A 717 -22.94 -13.48 26.27
CA SER A 717 -23.70 -12.30 25.85
C SER A 717 -24.88 -12.68 24.93
N LYS A 718 -25.52 -11.66 24.34
CA LYS A 718 -26.57 -11.85 23.30
C LYS A 718 -26.00 -11.77 21.90
N VAL A 719 -24.71 -11.57 21.75
CA VAL A 719 -24.03 -11.45 20.46
C VAL A 719 -23.90 -12.82 19.81
N VAL A 720 -24.07 -12.89 18.52
CA VAL A 720 -23.86 -14.09 17.72
C VAL A 720 -22.59 -13.92 16.90
N PHE A 721 -21.60 -14.78 17.12
CA PHE A 721 -20.42 -14.89 16.27
C PHE A 721 -20.69 -15.92 15.16
N LYS A 722 -20.46 -15.55 13.91
CA LYS A 722 -20.74 -16.41 12.74
C LYS A 722 -19.46 -16.88 12.05
N ASP A 723 -18.50 -15.97 11.83
CA ASP A 723 -17.29 -16.26 11.06
C ASP A 723 -16.23 -15.17 11.28
N LYS A 724 -15.03 -15.41 10.76
CA LYS A 724 -13.94 -14.45 10.71
C LYS A 724 -13.23 -14.49 9.35
N PHE A 725 -12.65 -13.38 8.93
CA PHE A 725 -11.89 -13.28 7.70
C PHE A 725 -10.65 -12.43 7.90
N PHE A 726 -9.60 -12.73 7.13
CA PHE A 726 -8.37 -11.96 7.14
C PHE A 726 -8.53 -10.69 6.28
N VAL A 727 -8.05 -9.56 6.77
CA VAL A 727 -8.03 -8.29 6.03
C VAL A 727 -6.64 -8.05 5.45
N GLY A 728 -6.45 -8.31 4.18
CA GLY A 728 -5.19 -8.03 3.48
C GLY A 728 -4.93 -6.53 3.30
N THR A 729 -3.73 -6.16 2.87
CA THR A 729 -3.30 -4.77 2.69
C THR A 729 -2.69 -4.46 1.33
N ASN A 730 -2.87 -5.33 0.37
CA ASN A 730 -2.35 -5.19 -0.98
C ASN A 730 -3.51 -5.02 -2.00
N TRP A 731 -3.22 -5.20 -3.26
CA TRP A 731 -4.15 -5.13 -4.38
C TRP A 731 -5.30 -6.15 -4.32
N LEU A 732 -5.20 -7.18 -3.47
CA LEU A 732 -6.28 -8.15 -3.15
C LEU A 732 -6.83 -7.95 -1.73
N GLY A 733 -6.40 -6.93 -1.04
CA GLY A 733 -6.68 -6.74 0.38
C GLY A 733 -8.01 -6.05 0.68
N GLY A 734 -7.99 -5.25 1.71
CA GLY A 734 -9.17 -4.54 2.19
C GLY A 734 -8.84 -3.29 2.97
N VAL A 735 -9.87 -2.65 3.48
CA VAL A 735 -9.80 -1.39 4.21
C VAL A 735 -10.66 -1.50 5.48
N MET A 736 -10.20 -0.86 6.55
CA MET A 736 -10.98 -0.67 7.77
C MET A 736 -11.54 0.75 7.82
N PHE A 737 -12.66 0.94 8.52
CA PHE A 737 -13.35 2.23 8.64
C PHE A 737 -13.96 2.37 10.02
N ASN A 738 -14.11 3.60 10.53
CA ASN A 738 -14.63 3.84 11.87
C ASN A 738 -15.85 4.77 11.88
N LYS A 739 -16.55 4.78 12.99
CA LYS A 739 -17.57 5.80 13.31
C LYS A 739 -17.09 6.68 14.46
N PRO A 740 -17.63 7.93 14.60
CA PRO A 740 -17.37 8.77 15.75
C PRO A 740 -17.75 8.06 17.06
N HIS A 741 -16.81 8.06 18.03
CA HIS A 741 -17.00 7.54 19.37
C HIS A 741 -15.93 8.13 20.30
N ASP A 742 -16.22 8.27 21.60
CA ASP A 742 -15.30 8.88 22.58
C ASP A 742 -13.95 8.15 22.70
N ILE A 743 -13.90 6.86 22.38
CA ILE A 743 -12.65 6.08 22.30
C ILE A 743 -11.66 6.66 21.27
N PHE A 744 -12.15 7.37 20.28
CA PHE A 744 -11.31 8.05 19.28
C PHE A 744 -11.08 9.53 19.58
N LYS A 745 -11.28 9.99 20.82
CA LYS A 745 -11.05 11.37 21.20
C LYS A 745 -9.66 11.86 20.77
N GLU A 746 -9.61 13.00 20.04
CA GLU A 746 -8.40 13.57 19.43
C GLU A 746 -7.76 12.71 18.31
N LEU A 747 -8.44 11.68 17.84
CA LEU A 747 -8.04 10.85 16.69
C LEU A 747 -9.04 11.02 15.53
N PRO A 748 -8.64 10.84 14.28
CA PRO A 748 -9.54 10.94 13.13
C PRO A 748 -10.67 9.92 13.17
N VAL A 749 -11.91 10.36 12.88
CA VAL A 749 -13.12 9.52 12.92
C VAL A 749 -14.06 9.82 11.76
N GLY A 750 -14.99 8.90 11.51
CA GLY A 750 -16.04 9.06 10.49
C GLY A 750 -15.50 8.88 9.07
N ASN A 751 -14.40 8.15 8.93
CA ASN A 751 -13.73 7.84 7.67
C ASN A 751 -13.17 6.42 7.67
N ALA A 752 -12.62 6.02 6.53
CA ALA A 752 -11.77 4.84 6.50
C ALA A 752 -10.45 5.10 7.25
N LEU A 753 -9.92 4.07 7.89
CA LEU A 753 -8.66 4.14 8.61
C LEU A 753 -7.52 4.33 7.63
N ASN A 754 -6.85 5.44 7.76
CA ASN A 754 -5.83 5.91 6.85
C ASN A 754 -4.46 5.99 7.54
N TRP A 755 -3.51 6.69 6.96
CA TRP A 755 -2.15 6.85 7.46
C TRP A 755 -2.04 7.17 8.97
N PRO A 756 -2.96 7.90 9.66
CA PRO A 756 -2.88 8.08 11.11
C PRO A 756 -2.91 6.77 11.90
N TYR A 757 -3.58 5.77 11.37
CA TYR A 757 -3.74 4.46 12.01
C TYR A 757 -2.82 3.37 11.43
N GLN A 758 -1.88 3.72 10.54
CA GLN A 758 -1.08 2.75 9.79
C GLN A 758 -0.40 1.69 10.67
N ALA A 759 0.13 2.08 11.81
CA ALA A 759 0.79 1.16 12.73
C ALA A 759 -0.15 0.08 13.28
N LEU A 760 -1.46 0.39 13.36
CA LEU A 760 -2.48 -0.51 13.87
C LEU A 760 -3.07 -1.44 12.80
N ILE A 761 -3.00 -1.03 11.53
CA ILE A 761 -3.68 -1.73 10.41
C ILE A 761 -2.72 -2.36 9.41
N HIS A 762 -1.44 -1.95 9.37
CA HIS A 762 -0.45 -2.47 8.42
C HIS A 762 0.65 -3.33 9.04
N THR A 763 0.78 -3.29 10.36
CA THR A 763 1.73 -4.12 11.11
C THR A 763 1.01 -5.24 11.85
N GLY A 764 1.69 -6.34 12.11
CA GLY A 764 1.13 -7.47 12.83
C GLY A 764 0.52 -8.58 11.95
N VAL A 765 0.34 -9.74 12.55
CA VAL A 765 -0.10 -10.98 11.89
C VAL A 765 -1.63 -11.10 11.85
N GLU A 766 -2.36 -10.33 12.65
CA GLU A 766 -3.77 -10.58 12.98
C GLU A 766 -4.68 -9.41 12.60
N ARG A 767 -4.83 -9.18 11.30
CA ARG A 767 -5.85 -8.24 10.80
C ARG A 767 -7.09 -9.01 10.43
N MET A 768 -8.01 -9.12 11.36
CA MET A 768 -9.22 -9.89 11.19
C MET A 768 -10.46 -8.99 11.16
N GLY A 769 -11.41 -9.35 10.31
CA GLY A 769 -12.79 -8.92 10.42
C GLY A 769 -13.63 -10.03 11.04
N LEU A 770 -14.50 -9.69 11.99
CA LEU A 770 -15.40 -10.64 12.66
C LEU A 770 -16.82 -10.46 12.14
N VAL A 771 -17.44 -11.51 11.67
CA VAL A 771 -18.84 -11.50 11.25
C VAL A 771 -19.70 -11.77 12.49
N MET A 772 -20.25 -10.70 13.06
CA MET A 772 -20.98 -10.73 14.33
C MET A 772 -22.35 -10.03 14.20
N GLU A 773 -23.24 -10.35 15.10
CA GLU A 773 -24.56 -9.66 15.24
C GLU A 773 -24.79 -9.31 16.70
N GLY A 774 -25.28 -8.09 16.95
CA GLY A 774 -25.68 -7.62 18.27
C GLY A 774 -24.63 -6.80 19.04
N GLU A 775 -23.42 -6.64 18.52
CA GLU A 775 -22.41 -5.74 19.06
C GLU A 775 -22.60 -4.30 18.56
N GLU A 776 -22.09 -3.33 19.31
CA GLU A 776 -21.91 -1.99 18.83
C GLU A 776 -20.59 -1.91 18.06
N LEU A 777 -20.66 -1.70 16.74
CA LEU A 777 -19.47 -1.55 15.90
C LEU A 777 -18.82 -0.19 16.17
N LEU A 778 -17.51 -0.18 16.36
CA LEU A 778 -16.64 1.00 16.41
C LEU A 778 -15.74 1.11 15.18
N VAL A 779 -15.15 -0.02 14.76
CA VAL A 779 -14.36 -0.14 13.54
C VAL A 779 -14.90 -1.29 12.71
N GLY A 780 -15.26 -1.01 11.47
CA GLY A 780 -15.63 -1.99 10.46
C GLY A 780 -14.41 -2.46 9.68
N ALA A 781 -14.50 -3.63 9.09
CA ALA A 781 -13.48 -4.22 8.23
C ALA A 781 -14.11 -4.70 6.92
N TYR A 782 -13.44 -4.41 5.82
CA TYR A 782 -13.79 -4.88 4.48
C TYR A 782 -12.61 -5.61 3.87
N HIS A 783 -12.86 -6.71 3.18
CA HIS A 783 -11.90 -7.45 2.37
C HIS A 783 -12.50 -7.72 0.99
N THR A 784 -11.68 -7.57 -0.05
CA THR A 784 -12.15 -7.59 -1.43
C THR A 784 -12.36 -9.00 -1.97
N TYR A 785 -11.40 -9.92 -1.75
CA TYR A 785 -11.46 -11.25 -2.37
C TYR A 785 -10.99 -12.37 -1.43
N PRO A 786 -11.89 -13.27 -1.06
CA PRO A 786 -13.36 -13.20 -1.27
C PRO A 786 -13.96 -12.00 -0.54
N MET A 787 -15.02 -11.40 -1.13
CA MET A 787 -15.65 -10.23 -0.53
C MET A 787 -16.24 -10.58 0.85
N ALA A 788 -15.85 -9.81 1.85
CA ALA A 788 -16.36 -9.92 3.21
C ALA A 788 -16.41 -8.54 3.89
N ILE A 789 -17.39 -8.35 4.77
CA ILE A 789 -17.55 -7.16 5.60
C ILE A 789 -17.92 -7.58 7.02
N GLY A 790 -17.34 -6.93 8.03
CA GLY A 790 -17.53 -7.30 9.43
C GLY A 790 -16.99 -6.24 10.39
N THR A 791 -16.80 -6.64 11.64
CA THR A 791 -16.36 -5.78 12.75
C THR A 791 -14.90 -6.07 13.10
N ALA A 792 -14.06 -5.03 13.17
CA ALA A 792 -12.68 -5.12 13.65
C ALA A 792 -12.55 -4.65 15.11
N MET A 793 -13.42 -3.74 15.56
CA MET A 793 -13.47 -3.27 16.92
C MET A 793 -14.92 -3.01 17.31
N GLY A 794 -15.32 -3.49 18.45
CA GLY A 794 -16.71 -3.32 18.91
C GLY A 794 -16.87 -3.41 20.41
N ILE A 795 -18.04 -2.99 20.89
CA ILE A 795 -18.45 -3.09 22.29
C ILE A 795 -19.63 -4.05 22.41
N VAL A 796 -19.54 -4.95 23.37
CA VAL A 796 -20.60 -5.89 23.72
C VAL A 796 -21.06 -5.63 25.16
N PRO A 797 -22.28 -5.20 25.38
CA PRO A 797 -22.85 -5.14 26.73
C PRO A 797 -22.91 -6.54 27.34
N MET A 798 -22.41 -6.70 28.57
CA MET A 798 -22.31 -8.00 29.22
C MET A 798 -22.74 -7.92 30.69
N GLY A 799 -24.00 -8.26 30.96
CA GLY A 799 -24.58 -8.12 32.29
C GLY A 799 -24.55 -6.68 32.82
N LYS A 800 -23.78 -6.43 33.88
CA LYS A 800 -23.60 -5.08 34.46
C LYS A 800 -22.43 -4.30 33.85
N GLY A 801 -21.55 -4.96 33.13
CA GLY A 801 -20.36 -4.39 32.51
C GLY A 801 -20.40 -4.50 31.00
N SER A 802 -19.22 -4.48 30.39
CA SER A 802 -19.06 -4.59 28.93
C SER A 802 -17.72 -5.21 28.56
N VAL A 803 -17.66 -5.74 27.35
CA VAL A 803 -16.43 -6.17 26.69
C VAL A 803 -16.22 -5.32 25.46
N LEU A 804 -15.11 -4.59 25.40
CA LEU A 804 -14.59 -4.01 24.17
C LEU A 804 -13.55 -4.98 23.60
N PHE A 805 -13.69 -5.32 22.33
CA PHE A 805 -12.71 -6.16 21.62
C PHE A 805 -12.13 -5.41 20.42
N SER A 806 -10.88 -5.70 20.06
CA SER A 806 -10.19 -5.09 18.93
C SER A 806 -9.24 -6.08 18.26
N THR A 807 -9.33 -6.16 16.94
CA THR A 807 -8.36 -6.90 16.08
C THR A 807 -7.26 -6.00 15.54
N LEU A 808 -7.25 -4.70 15.90
CA LEU A 808 -6.16 -3.78 15.58
C LEU A 808 -4.91 -4.14 16.39
N ASP A 809 -3.72 -3.97 15.82
CA ASP A 809 -2.45 -4.23 16.51
C ASP A 809 -2.14 -3.15 17.57
N ILE A 810 -2.95 -3.08 18.61
CA ILE A 810 -2.79 -2.12 19.70
C ILE A 810 -1.63 -2.56 20.60
N TYR A 811 -1.60 -3.81 21.03
CA TYR A 811 -0.60 -4.31 21.97
C TYR A 811 0.81 -4.32 21.38
N GLY A 812 0.99 -4.77 20.14
CA GLY A 812 2.28 -4.76 19.46
C GLY A 812 2.89 -3.34 19.33
N ASN A 813 2.04 -2.31 19.26
CA ASN A 813 2.47 -0.93 19.16
C ASN A 813 2.73 -0.22 20.51
N ILE A 814 2.43 -0.84 21.64
CA ILE A 814 2.80 -0.28 22.96
C ILE A 814 4.31 -0.29 23.15
N ILE A 815 4.96 -1.38 22.74
CA ILE A 815 6.42 -1.54 22.83
C ILE A 815 7.17 -0.77 21.75
N ASN A 816 6.46 -0.28 20.73
CA ASN A 816 7.02 0.50 19.65
C ASN A 816 7.31 1.93 20.12
N ASP A 817 8.59 2.34 20.11
CA ASP A 817 9.01 3.69 20.47
C ASP A 817 8.88 4.68 19.31
N SER A 818 8.51 4.20 18.11
CA SER A 818 8.23 5.10 17.00
C SER A 818 7.01 5.97 17.28
N ALA A 819 6.95 7.10 16.61
CA ALA A 819 5.82 8.01 16.74
C ALA A 819 4.49 7.35 16.30
N ALA A 820 4.54 6.41 15.35
CA ALA A 820 3.36 5.67 14.90
C ALA A 820 2.68 4.87 16.04
N GLY A 821 3.45 4.37 17.00
CA GLY A 821 2.94 3.69 18.20
C GLY A 821 2.14 4.60 19.16
N LEU A 822 2.23 5.93 19.01
CA LEU A 822 1.50 6.88 19.86
C LEU A 822 -0.02 6.74 19.74
N VAL A 823 -0.53 6.36 18.59
CA VAL A 823 -1.98 6.17 18.36
C VAL A 823 -2.51 5.01 19.20
N ALA A 824 -1.77 3.89 19.27
CA ALA A 824 -2.12 2.77 20.14
C ALA A 824 -2.14 3.21 21.62
N LYS A 825 -1.13 3.95 22.04
CA LYS A 825 -1.02 4.49 23.40
C LYS A 825 -2.17 5.43 23.73
N LYS A 826 -2.58 6.29 22.80
CA LYS A 826 -3.74 7.18 22.94
C LYS A 826 -5.06 6.42 23.03
N LEU A 827 -5.24 5.38 22.23
CA LEU A 827 -6.42 4.52 22.30
C LEU A 827 -6.56 3.84 23.65
N ILE A 828 -5.46 3.35 24.25
CA ILE A 828 -5.48 2.77 25.60
C ILE A 828 -5.94 3.78 26.64
N PHE A 829 -5.42 5.02 26.61
CA PHE A 829 -5.89 6.07 27.50
C PHE A 829 -7.38 6.35 27.32
N ASN A 830 -7.81 6.50 26.08
CA ASN A 830 -9.22 6.76 25.77
C ASN A 830 -10.14 5.60 26.20
N MET A 831 -9.69 4.33 26.08
CA MET A 831 -10.44 3.16 26.54
C MET A 831 -10.66 3.18 28.07
N ILE A 832 -9.60 3.49 28.85
CA ILE A 832 -9.70 3.53 30.30
C ILE A 832 -10.54 4.75 30.77
N ASP A 833 -10.38 5.90 30.10
CA ASP A 833 -11.11 7.14 30.40
C ASP A 833 -12.57 7.13 29.89
N PHE A 834 -12.93 6.16 29.05
CA PHE A 834 -14.26 6.01 28.50
C PHE A 834 -15.25 5.53 29.58
N ASN A 835 -16.28 6.33 29.86
CA ASN A 835 -17.34 6.07 30.87
C ASN A 835 -18.60 5.46 30.26
#